data_eb8b96503ce435211af1d20b2e198c00
#
_entry.id   eb8b96503ce435211af1d20b2e198c00
#
_cell.length_a   1.000
_cell.length_b   1.000
_cell.length_c   1.000
_cell.angle_alpha   90.00
_cell.angle_beta   90.00
_cell.angle_gamma   90.00
#
_symmetry.space_group_name_H-M   'P 1'
#
loop_
_entity.id
_entity.type
_entity.pdbx_description
1 polymer ?
#
loop_
_entity_poly.entity_id
_entity_poly.type
_entity_poly.pdbx_seq_one_letter_code
_entity_poly.pdbx_strand_id
1 'polypeptide(L)'
;MEIILVDDGSPGDPAGILAPYMEKDERIMLLRHEKNLGLYRARLTGASAASGTWLYFMDSDDFLSPGYLFSLLERARISGAEICLGSFVRDEEGGCFTYPFHALALDCGRLEGEAVRDFFFGGELACYSLHTMWNRLIRKTLWDRALPDLERLEGHVVMTEDIAFSTVLYYEARSLTGVPREEAEAYHYCRGRGSATDERGMDPAAFRKRLHDLTCVFSFGEEYLRRKKAKDSLRERFHEGKRLYGRLWRHLAAEGFGGRMRKRALSLVRDFCPDAGAPDPEDGWYESVKDPWTGGLSYLAGRIGEEDREWISFDCFDTLLTRPFYEPSDLFLLLDPLYRKLTGACGSFASLRIRGEQAARACSRLKGLQDTDLDQIYSVTGRLFGIPGDVLKALEEEEIRLEMRFCRRRRSGGRLYDRARRAGRKILILSDMYLPSSVLAALLAGNGYEGWEGILVSSEEGVLKEKGDLYRRCLQKYPEAIGRILHVGDSWKADVEGSRKAGIPSLFFPSGREVFEGRIRECPTGQMADPAGPFRGRLFERKRSLPFRCMQALVTNACLDDPYRPFSGSGAFGGDPWILGYYGVGMHLTGLALWMEEERKRCGAGRIWYLSRDGDLPLQVRRILMGEEDSGYLYCSRRALLPFMALTPADFYQLPFSPPGQSPESLSELLDFCRGPSPQETEEIFRRAGKSFRRHFSGREDMEEAVRVFLESCYSPEMHREAMERIREYFSCVRPGDMFFDTGMSGRIQGALCRAAGFPADVFYICEDREESFLAKQAGGFRIRSLYPFLPRIRGMMREILISDPGGSCTGYRRENGLVLPVLEEREPCREESLVLETIRRGALAFAEDFREAFGEEQGFGDIDPGEASLPLEGMLAAMTERDLALFAPFLFEDRVYGGGGKIRVRDLFRSQLSEAGFLSSVPEERPEERREKARALRDLCRRALRHLPGGR
;
A
#
# COMPACT_ATOMS: atom_id res chain seq x y z
N MET A 1 -29.03 -23.05 0.51
CA MET A 1 -27.64 -23.44 0.81
C MET A 1 -27.69 -24.88 1.25
N GLU A 2 -26.82 -25.74 0.72
CA GLU A 2 -26.64 -27.15 1.16
C GLU A 2 -25.38 -27.22 2.01
N ILE A 3 -25.33 -28.10 2.98
CA ILE A 3 -24.15 -28.38 3.81
C ILE A 3 -23.87 -29.87 3.68
N ILE A 4 -22.87 -30.23 2.87
CA ILE A 4 -22.52 -31.61 2.59
C ILE A 4 -21.27 -31.97 3.37
N LEU A 5 -21.41 -32.88 4.32
CA LEU A 5 -20.31 -33.41 5.12
C LEU A 5 -19.90 -34.77 4.53
N VAL A 6 -18.60 -34.97 4.36
CA VAL A 6 -18.07 -36.25 3.86
C VAL A 6 -17.20 -36.87 4.92
N ASP A 7 -17.66 -37.95 5.50
CA ASP A 7 -16.89 -38.80 6.43
C ASP A 7 -16.04 -39.78 5.62
N ASP A 8 -14.74 -39.54 5.59
CA ASP A 8 -13.77 -40.35 4.82
C ASP A 8 -13.28 -41.57 5.63
N GLY A 9 -14.20 -42.31 6.22
CA GLY A 9 -13.90 -43.51 6.99
C GLY A 9 -13.25 -43.24 8.34
N SER A 10 -13.74 -42.24 9.08
CA SER A 10 -13.28 -41.89 10.43
C SER A 10 -13.43 -43.06 11.39
N PRO A 11 -12.49 -43.28 12.33
CA PRO A 11 -12.55 -44.37 13.29
C PRO A 11 -13.60 -44.17 14.41
N GLY A 12 -14.19 -42.99 14.52
CA GLY A 12 -15.23 -42.69 15.51
C GLY A 12 -16.68 -42.88 14.96
N ASP A 13 -17.63 -42.25 15.62
CA ASP A 13 -19.05 -42.18 15.19
C ASP A 13 -19.42 -40.73 14.82
N PRO A 14 -19.02 -40.23 13.68
CA PRO A 14 -19.41 -38.90 13.22
C PRO A 14 -20.93 -38.75 13.02
N ALA A 15 -21.60 -39.85 12.63
CA ALA A 15 -23.02 -39.83 12.39
C ALA A 15 -23.81 -39.59 13.71
N GLY A 16 -23.40 -40.23 14.81
CA GLY A 16 -24.02 -39.97 16.11
C GLY A 16 -23.79 -38.55 16.64
N ILE A 17 -22.61 -37.97 16.34
CA ILE A 17 -22.27 -36.55 16.69
C ILE A 17 -23.15 -35.59 15.88
N LEU A 18 -23.37 -35.87 14.61
CA LEU A 18 -24.07 -34.98 13.66
C LEU A 18 -25.59 -35.13 13.72
N ALA A 19 -26.12 -36.27 14.18
CA ALA A 19 -27.56 -36.53 14.22
C ALA A 19 -28.39 -35.38 14.83
N PRO A 20 -28.02 -34.78 16.01
CA PRO A 20 -28.80 -33.70 16.61
C PRO A 20 -28.82 -32.40 15.76
N TYR A 21 -27.84 -32.21 14.92
CA TYR A 21 -27.76 -31.06 14.01
C TYR A 21 -28.58 -31.32 12.74
N MET A 22 -28.52 -32.54 12.19
CA MET A 22 -29.28 -32.94 11.00
C MET A 22 -30.78 -32.96 11.29
N GLU A 23 -31.19 -33.30 12.51
CA GLU A 23 -32.59 -33.21 12.92
C GLU A 23 -33.12 -31.77 13.00
N LYS A 24 -32.26 -30.82 13.28
CA LYS A 24 -32.61 -29.39 13.40
C LYS A 24 -32.46 -28.61 12.08
N ASP A 25 -31.65 -29.09 11.15
CA ASP A 25 -31.35 -28.39 9.91
C ASP A 25 -31.28 -29.37 8.72
N GLU A 26 -32.35 -29.40 7.93
CA GLU A 26 -32.52 -30.26 6.76
C GLU A 26 -31.50 -29.99 5.60
N ARG A 27 -30.76 -28.91 5.72
CA ARG A 27 -29.70 -28.57 4.73
C ARG A 27 -28.44 -29.41 4.92
N ILE A 28 -28.30 -30.09 6.06
CA ILE A 28 -27.13 -30.90 6.40
C ILE A 28 -27.30 -32.32 5.83
N MET A 29 -26.36 -32.72 4.98
CA MET A 29 -26.27 -34.07 4.42
C MET A 29 -24.94 -34.70 4.81
N LEU A 30 -24.97 -35.94 5.28
CA LEU A 30 -23.78 -36.75 5.57
C LEU A 30 -23.60 -37.84 4.52
N LEU A 31 -22.43 -37.83 3.88
CA LEU A 31 -21.96 -38.91 3.00
C LEU A 31 -20.82 -39.64 3.70
N ARG A 32 -20.77 -40.98 3.54
CA ARG A 32 -19.74 -41.79 4.20
C ARG A 32 -19.06 -42.72 3.21
N HIS A 33 -17.74 -42.71 3.22
CA HIS A 33 -16.92 -43.69 2.52
C HIS A 33 -16.74 -44.95 3.38
N GLU A 34 -16.74 -46.10 2.75
CA GLU A 34 -16.52 -47.39 3.45
C GLU A 34 -15.10 -47.50 4.02
N LYS A 35 -14.16 -46.79 3.41
CA LYS A 35 -12.75 -46.72 3.83
C LYS A 35 -12.19 -45.34 3.54
N ASN A 36 -11.11 -44.97 4.21
CA ASN A 36 -10.40 -43.72 3.94
C ASN A 36 -9.81 -43.70 2.51
N LEU A 37 -10.32 -42.78 1.67
CA LEU A 37 -9.90 -42.58 0.28
C LEU A 37 -9.00 -41.35 0.10
N GLY A 38 -8.81 -40.57 1.15
CA GLY A 38 -8.02 -39.33 1.19
C GLY A 38 -8.82 -38.08 0.87
N LEU A 39 -8.30 -36.94 1.31
CA LEU A 39 -8.97 -35.63 1.23
C LEU A 39 -9.36 -35.26 -0.22
N TYR A 40 -8.49 -35.57 -1.20
CA TYR A 40 -8.80 -35.35 -2.60
C TYR A 40 -10.13 -36.00 -3.04
N ARG A 41 -10.32 -37.29 -2.70
CA ARG A 41 -11.54 -38.03 -3.04
C ARG A 41 -12.75 -37.55 -2.25
N ALA A 42 -12.56 -37.19 -0.99
CA ALA A 42 -13.66 -36.66 -0.16
C ALA A 42 -14.21 -35.36 -0.77
N ARG A 43 -13.34 -34.44 -1.23
CA ARG A 43 -13.78 -33.23 -1.92
C ARG A 43 -14.49 -33.51 -3.26
N LEU A 44 -14.01 -34.47 -4.06
CA LEU A 44 -14.71 -34.90 -5.28
C LEU A 44 -16.10 -35.45 -4.97
N THR A 45 -16.23 -36.29 -3.98
CA THR A 45 -17.51 -36.90 -3.57
C THR A 45 -18.52 -35.83 -3.11
N GLY A 46 -18.08 -34.92 -2.26
CA GLY A 46 -18.93 -33.82 -1.79
C GLY A 46 -19.40 -32.90 -2.91
N ALA A 47 -18.48 -32.51 -3.80
CA ALA A 47 -18.80 -31.64 -4.93
C ALA A 47 -19.70 -32.32 -5.99
N SER A 48 -19.59 -33.64 -6.17
CA SER A 48 -20.45 -34.41 -7.06
C SER A 48 -21.90 -34.55 -6.52
N ALA A 49 -22.05 -34.55 -5.21
CA ALA A 49 -23.38 -34.58 -4.57
C ALA A 49 -24.06 -33.20 -4.54
N ALA A 50 -23.31 -32.14 -4.69
CA ALA A 50 -23.82 -30.77 -4.61
C ALA A 50 -24.69 -30.43 -5.82
N SER A 51 -25.85 -29.81 -5.56
CA SER A 51 -26.80 -29.32 -6.58
C SER A 51 -26.77 -27.80 -6.75
N GLY A 52 -26.11 -27.09 -5.82
CA GLY A 52 -26.02 -25.63 -5.81
C GLY A 52 -25.27 -25.05 -7.00
N THR A 53 -25.55 -23.78 -7.34
CA THR A 53 -24.86 -23.02 -8.42
C THR A 53 -23.39 -22.77 -8.12
N TRP A 54 -23.01 -22.73 -6.85
CA TRP A 54 -21.69 -22.43 -6.36
C TRP A 54 -21.23 -23.49 -5.37
N LEU A 55 -19.95 -23.81 -5.40
CA LEU A 55 -19.26 -24.68 -4.47
C LEU A 55 -18.35 -23.88 -3.57
N TYR A 56 -18.36 -24.20 -2.29
CA TYR A 56 -17.41 -23.70 -1.30
C TYR A 56 -16.91 -24.88 -0.48
N PHE A 57 -15.59 -25.01 -0.33
CA PHE A 57 -14.97 -26.06 0.47
C PHE A 57 -14.53 -25.49 1.81
N MET A 58 -14.67 -26.29 2.86
CA MET A 58 -14.28 -25.93 4.22
C MET A 58 -13.64 -27.14 4.90
N ASP A 59 -12.54 -26.94 5.55
CA ASP A 59 -11.91 -27.97 6.36
C ASP A 59 -12.59 -28.05 7.74
N SER A 60 -12.67 -29.25 8.31
CA SER A 60 -13.49 -29.50 9.50
C SER A 60 -12.93 -28.92 10.81
N ASP A 61 -11.67 -28.53 10.82
CA ASP A 61 -10.96 -27.92 11.95
C ASP A 61 -10.92 -26.39 11.91
N ASP A 62 -11.51 -25.79 10.88
CA ASP A 62 -11.53 -24.36 10.61
C ASP A 62 -12.90 -23.73 10.86
N PHE A 63 -12.99 -22.40 10.81
CA PHE A 63 -14.26 -21.68 10.92
C PHE A 63 -14.31 -20.43 10.04
N LEU A 64 -15.51 -19.88 9.85
CA LEU A 64 -15.76 -18.69 9.04
C LEU A 64 -16.21 -17.53 9.91
N SER A 65 -15.75 -16.33 9.60
CA SER A 65 -16.36 -15.12 10.13
C SER A 65 -17.80 -14.98 9.64
N PRO A 66 -18.70 -14.40 10.45
CA PRO A 66 -20.07 -14.11 10.04
C PRO A 66 -20.11 -13.23 8.80
N GLY A 67 -20.92 -13.60 7.81
CA GLY A 67 -21.06 -12.80 6.56
C GLY A 67 -20.05 -13.11 5.46
N TYR A 68 -18.98 -13.85 5.75
CA TYR A 68 -17.92 -14.14 4.76
C TYR A 68 -18.44 -14.78 3.47
N LEU A 69 -19.23 -15.84 3.55
CA LEU A 69 -19.81 -16.49 2.35
C LEU A 69 -20.76 -15.57 1.60
N PHE A 70 -21.47 -14.69 2.30
CA PHE A 70 -22.37 -13.73 1.67
C PHE A 70 -21.58 -12.72 0.83
N SER A 71 -20.50 -12.18 1.35
CA SER A 71 -19.63 -11.25 0.60
C SER A 71 -19.02 -11.89 -0.63
N LEU A 72 -18.54 -13.14 -0.53
CA LEU A 72 -18.06 -13.90 -1.68
C LEU A 72 -19.14 -14.09 -2.75
N LEU A 73 -20.34 -14.49 -2.34
CA LEU A 73 -21.46 -14.75 -3.23
C LEU A 73 -21.92 -13.46 -3.92
N GLU A 74 -22.01 -12.36 -3.18
CA GLU A 74 -22.39 -11.07 -3.73
C GLU A 74 -21.37 -10.59 -4.77
N ARG A 75 -20.09 -10.66 -4.44
CA ARG A 75 -19.01 -10.30 -5.37
C ARG A 75 -19.01 -11.18 -6.62
N ALA A 76 -19.17 -12.50 -6.45
CA ALA A 76 -19.25 -13.44 -7.57
C ALA A 76 -20.45 -13.16 -8.48
N ARG A 77 -21.60 -12.77 -7.92
CA ARG A 77 -22.80 -12.40 -8.67
C ARG A 77 -22.62 -11.09 -9.45
N ILE A 78 -22.10 -10.07 -8.80
CA ILE A 78 -21.86 -8.76 -9.42
C ILE A 78 -20.83 -8.86 -10.54
N SER A 79 -19.71 -9.54 -10.29
CA SER A 79 -18.63 -9.69 -11.28
C SER A 79 -18.96 -10.70 -12.38
N GLY A 80 -19.85 -11.66 -12.15
CA GLY A 80 -20.11 -12.80 -13.02
C GLY A 80 -18.90 -13.74 -13.17
N ALA A 81 -17.90 -13.66 -12.29
CA ALA A 81 -16.69 -14.48 -12.34
C ALA A 81 -16.99 -15.95 -12.01
N GLU A 82 -16.19 -16.88 -12.55
CA GLU A 82 -16.32 -18.31 -12.25
C GLU A 82 -15.59 -18.74 -10.98
N ILE A 83 -14.55 -17.98 -10.56
CA ILE A 83 -13.85 -18.12 -9.29
C ILE A 83 -13.89 -16.79 -8.56
N CYS A 84 -14.24 -16.82 -7.28
CA CYS A 84 -14.15 -15.66 -6.41
C CYS A 84 -13.28 -16.00 -5.20
N LEU A 85 -12.10 -15.35 -5.10
CA LEU A 85 -11.17 -15.53 -3.98
C LEU A 85 -11.62 -14.74 -2.77
N GLY A 86 -11.47 -15.29 -1.58
CA GLY A 86 -11.77 -14.63 -0.32
C GLY A 86 -10.54 -14.51 0.58
N SER A 87 -10.62 -13.59 1.55
CA SER A 87 -9.58 -13.41 2.55
C SER A 87 -9.51 -14.58 3.52
N PHE A 88 -8.36 -14.78 4.10
CA PHE A 88 -8.18 -15.71 5.21
C PHE A 88 -7.11 -15.20 6.19
N VAL A 89 -7.18 -15.72 7.39
CA VAL A 89 -6.18 -15.52 8.43
C VAL A 89 -5.76 -16.88 8.98
N ARG A 90 -4.51 -17.04 9.32
CA ARG A 90 -3.99 -18.19 10.02
C ARG A 90 -4.09 -17.94 11.53
N ASP A 91 -4.91 -18.74 12.20
CA ASP A 91 -5.12 -18.65 13.65
C ASP A 91 -4.15 -19.58 14.40
N GLU A 92 -3.28 -19.00 15.23
CA GLU A 92 -2.29 -19.72 16.04
C GLU A 92 -2.27 -19.20 17.48
N GLU A 93 -1.73 -19.98 18.41
CA GLU A 93 -1.43 -19.50 19.76
C GLU A 93 -0.55 -18.24 19.69
N GLY A 94 -1.05 -17.12 20.16
CA GLY A 94 -0.35 -15.83 20.15
C GLY A 94 -0.71 -14.86 19.02
N GLY A 95 -1.72 -15.14 18.22
CA GLY A 95 -2.32 -14.22 17.26
C GLY A 95 -2.68 -14.82 15.90
N CYS A 96 -3.24 -14.00 15.06
CA CYS A 96 -3.57 -14.34 13.68
C CYS A 96 -2.49 -13.81 12.72
N PHE A 97 -2.38 -14.45 11.56
CA PHE A 97 -1.39 -14.12 10.55
C PHE A 97 -2.07 -14.01 9.18
N THR A 98 -1.61 -13.08 8.34
CA THR A 98 -2.03 -13.00 6.95
C THR A 98 -0.85 -13.20 6.02
N TYR A 99 -1.16 -13.62 4.79
CA TYR A 99 -0.17 -13.74 3.73
C TYR A 99 -0.23 -12.50 2.84
N PRO A 100 0.84 -11.68 2.75
CA PRO A 100 0.82 -10.42 2.03
C PRO A 100 0.39 -10.55 0.58
N PHE A 101 0.90 -11.57 -0.13
CA PHE A 101 0.53 -11.81 -1.52
C PHE A 101 -0.92 -12.19 -1.70
N HIS A 102 -1.49 -12.93 -0.75
CA HIS A 102 -2.90 -13.24 -0.82
C HIS A 102 -3.74 -11.96 -0.70
N ALA A 103 -3.41 -11.11 0.26
CA ALA A 103 -4.10 -9.83 0.42
C ALA A 103 -4.02 -8.97 -0.85
N LEU A 104 -2.86 -8.92 -1.49
CA LEU A 104 -2.67 -8.21 -2.76
C LEU A 104 -3.44 -8.87 -3.92
N ALA A 105 -3.46 -10.21 -3.96
CA ALA A 105 -4.14 -10.95 -5.01
C ALA A 105 -5.67 -10.77 -4.98
N LEU A 106 -6.26 -10.49 -3.82
CA LEU A 106 -7.69 -10.22 -3.69
C LEU A 106 -8.13 -8.95 -4.44
N ASP A 107 -7.20 -8.05 -4.65
CA ASP A 107 -7.41 -6.76 -5.31
C ASP A 107 -7.21 -6.82 -6.85
N CYS A 108 -7.18 -8.02 -7.42
CA CYS A 108 -6.94 -8.23 -8.85
C CYS A 108 -8.05 -7.72 -9.78
N GLY A 109 -9.14 -7.16 -9.24
CA GLY A 109 -10.30 -6.78 -10.02
C GLY A 109 -11.00 -8.00 -10.63
N ARG A 110 -11.38 -7.89 -11.93
CA ARG A 110 -11.88 -9.03 -12.69
C ARG A 110 -10.87 -9.41 -13.78
N LEU A 111 -10.33 -10.62 -13.69
CA LEU A 111 -9.46 -11.21 -14.70
C LEU A 111 -10.26 -12.10 -15.65
N GLU A 112 -9.87 -12.16 -16.92
CA GLU A 112 -10.54 -12.96 -17.96
C GLU A 112 -9.55 -13.71 -18.86
N GLY A 113 -9.94 -14.89 -19.33
CA GLY A 113 -9.22 -15.67 -20.33
C GLY A 113 -7.80 -16.05 -19.92
N GLU A 114 -6.79 -15.61 -20.69
CA GLU A 114 -5.39 -15.93 -20.42
C GLU A 114 -4.90 -15.28 -19.12
N ALA A 115 -5.41 -14.09 -18.78
CA ALA A 115 -5.02 -13.42 -17.55
C ALA A 115 -5.33 -14.24 -16.28
N VAL A 116 -6.37 -15.11 -16.30
CA VAL A 116 -6.65 -16.03 -15.19
C VAL A 116 -5.55 -17.09 -15.08
N ARG A 117 -5.08 -17.63 -16.20
CA ARG A 117 -3.99 -18.61 -16.24
C ARG A 117 -2.68 -17.99 -15.82
N ASP A 118 -2.36 -16.82 -16.39
CA ASP A 118 -1.16 -16.08 -16.02
C ASP A 118 -1.18 -15.68 -14.54
N PHE A 119 -2.35 -15.36 -14.00
CA PHE A 119 -2.51 -15.09 -12.56
C PHE A 119 -2.04 -16.26 -11.69
N PHE A 120 -2.46 -17.47 -11.94
CA PHE A 120 -2.09 -18.63 -11.14
C PHE A 120 -0.70 -19.16 -11.46
N PHE A 121 -0.35 -19.30 -12.74
CA PHE A 121 0.92 -19.89 -13.16
C PHE A 121 2.09 -18.90 -13.18
N GLY A 122 1.83 -17.60 -13.01
CA GLY A 122 2.81 -16.53 -13.09
C GLY A 122 3.76 -16.36 -11.89
N GLY A 123 3.97 -17.41 -11.09
CA GLY A 123 4.78 -17.39 -9.86
C GLY A 123 3.96 -17.70 -8.60
N GLU A 124 2.65 -17.75 -8.70
CA GLU A 124 1.72 -17.90 -7.59
C GLU A 124 1.63 -19.31 -7.02
N LEU A 125 2.19 -20.31 -7.72
CA LEU A 125 2.45 -21.62 -7.10
C LEU A 125 3.37 -21.47 -5.88
N ALA A 126 4.21 -20.45 -5.87
CA ALA A 126 4.98 -20.04 -4.71
C ALA A 126 4.09 -19.38 -3.63
N CYS A 127 2.94 -18.84 -3.96
CA CYS A 127 1.99 -18.28 -3.02
C CYS A 127 1.01 -19.36 -2.55
N TYR A 128 1.29 -19.94 -1.41
CA TYR A 128 0.51 -21.03 -0.78
C TYR A 128 -1.01 -20.78 -0.83
N SER A 129 -1.43 -19.56 -0.58
CA SER A 129 -2.84 -19.21 -0.47
C SER A 129 -3.62 -19.25 -1.77
N LEU A 130 -2.96 -19.17 -2.94
CA LEU A 130 -3.66 -19.17 -4.21
C LEU A 130 -4.03 -20.56 -4.71
N HIS A 131 -3.45 -21.61 -4.17
CA HIS A 131 -3.85 -22.97 -4.50
C HIS A 131 -4.74 -23.65 -3.46
N THR A 132 -4.96 -23.07 -2.28
CA THR A 132 -5.86 -23.64 -1.27
C THR A 132 -7.30 -23.66 -1.75
N MET A 133 -8.04 -24.71 -1.42
CA MET A 133 -9.43 -24.88 -1.89
C MET A 133 -10.47 -24.20 -0.99
N TRP A 134 -10.15 -23.94 0.25
CA TRP A 134 -11.09 -23.46 1.28
C TRP A 134 -11.29 -21.93 1.31
N ASN A 135 -10.53 -21.15 0.56
CA ASN A 135 -10.65 -19.68 0.52
C ASN A 135 -11.36 -19.14 -0.71
N ARG A 136 -12.13 -19.94 -1.41
CA ARG A 136 -12.75 -19.55 -2.68
C ARG A 136 -14.12 -20.11 -2.94
N LEU A 137 -14.91 -19.32 -3.65
CA LEU A 137 -16.18 -19.75 -4.21
C LEU A 137 -15.96 -20.14 -5.69
N ILE A 138 -16.44 -21.32 -6.09
CA ILE A 138 -16.24 -21.89 -7.42
C ILE A 138 -17.60 -22.12 -8.07
N ARG A 139 -17.78 -21.65 -9.30
CA ARG A 139 -19.01 -21.88 -10.05
C ARG A 139 -19.15 -23.37 -10.40
N LYS A 140 -20.32 -23.97 -10.10
CA LYS A 140 -20.56 -25.40 -10.34
C LYS A 140 -20.29 -25.78 -11.79
N THR A 141 -20.67 -24.94 -12.76
CA THR A 141 -20.42 -25.20 -14.20
C THR A 141 -18.94 -25.23 -14.58
N LEU A 142 -18.06 -24.50 -13.87
CA LEU A 142 -16.60 -24.62 -14.00
C LEU A 142 -16.15 -25.97 -13.45
N TRP A 143 -16.64 -26.32 -12.26
CA TRP A 143 -16.32 -27.62 -11.63
C TRP A 143 -16.71 -28.79 -12.53
N ASP A 144 -17.93 -28.79 -13.06
CA ASP A 144 -18.43 -29.85 -13.95
C ASP A 144 -17.60 -29.98 -15.24
N ARG A 145 -17.10 -28.85 -15.74
CA ARG A 145 -16.19 -28.82 -16.90
C ARG A 145 -14.82 -29.38 -16.58
N ALA A 146 -14.32 -29.17 -15.35
CA ALA A 146 -13.04 -29.64 -14.85
C ALA A 146 -13.08 -31.12 -14.39
N LEU A 147 -14.21 -31.61 -13.92
CA LEU A 147 -14.39 -32.91 -13.28
C LEU A 147 -13.77 -34.10 -14.06
N PRO A 148 -13.96 -34.24 -15.37
CA PRO A 148 -13.37 -35.38 -16.13
C PRO A 148 -11.84 -35.40 -16.09
N ASP A 149 -11.22 -34.27 -15.92
CA ASP A 149 -9.77 -34.18 -15.79
C ASP A 149 -9.33 -34.39 -14.31
N LEU A 150 -10.10 -33.88 -13.35
CA LEU A 150 -9.83 -34.08 -11.92
C LEU A 150 -9.94 -35.56 -11.52
N GLU A 151 -10.90 -36.32 -12.05
CA GLU A 151 -11.08 -37.75 -11.74
C GLU A 151 -9.89 -38.61 -12.13
N ARG A 152 -8.99 -38.12 -13.00
CA ARG A 152 -7.79 -38.85 -13.46
C ARG A 152 -6.67 -38.94 -12.43
N LEU A 153 -6.68 -38.12 -11.38
CA LEU A 153 -5.69 -38.28 -10.29
C LEU A 153 -6.08 -39.51 -9.46
N GLU A 154 -5.29 -40.55 -9.61
CA GLU A 154 -5.47 -41.81 -8.89
C GLU A 154 -4.65 -41.82 -7.61
N GLY A 155 -5.06 -42.67 -6.65
CA GLY A 155 -4.35 -42.90 -5.40
C GLY A 155 -4.94 -42.13 -4.20
N HIS A 156 -4.32 -42.37 -3.04
CA HIS A 156 -4.70 -41.78 -1.77
C HIS A 156 -3.84 -40.54 -1.52
N VAL A 157 -4.36 -39.37 -1.89
CA VAL A 157 -3.69 -38.07 -1.72
C VAL A 157 -4.34 -37.29 -0.59
N VAL A 158 -3.55 -36.92 0.40
CA VAL A 158 -3.99 -36.17 1.60
C VAL A 158 -3.32 -34.82 1.72
N MET A 159 -2.15 -34.67 1.10
CA MET A 159 -1.35 -33.43 1.19
C MET A 159 -1.13 -32.81 -0.19
N THR A 160 -1.25 -31.47 -0.25
CA THR A 160 -1.05 -30.69 -1.48
C THR A 160 -2.01 -31.01 -2.64
N GLU A 161 -3.10 -31.72 -2.35
CA GLU A 161 -4.18 -32.00 -3.31
C GLU A 161 -4.77 -30.73 -3.90
N ASP A 162 -4.74 -29.65 -3.15
CA ASP A 162 -5.15 -28.30 -3.56
C ASP A 162 -4.46 -27.81 -4.83
N ILE A 163 -3.17 -28.16 -5.03
CA ILE A 163 -2.41 -27.82 -6.24
C ILE A 163 -3.01 -28.54 -7.45
N ALA A 164 -3.44 -29.80 -7.29
CA ALA A 164 -4.05 -30.55 -8.38
C ALA A 164 -5.37 -29.93 -8.80
N PHE A 165 -6.25 -29.61 -7.84
CA PHE A 165 -7.50 -28.92 -8.11
C PHE A 165 -7.26 -27.56 -8.77
N SER A 166 -6.41 -26.75 -8.18
CA SER A 166 -6.13 -25.39 -8.65
C SER A 166 -5.50 -25.38 -10.05
N THR A 167 -4.58 -26.29 -10.35
CA THR A 167 -4.00 -26.42 -11.68
C THR A 167 -5.06 -26.59 -12.75
N VAL A 168 -6.05 -27.46 -12.54
CA VAL A 168 -7.14 -27.69 -13.49
C VAL A 168 -8.14 -26.53 -13.50
N LEU A 169 -8.56 -26.09 -12.33
CA LEU A 169 -9.59 -25.05 -12.20
C LEU A 169 -9.15 -23.71 -12.79
N TYR A 170 -7.93 -23.24 -12.50
CA TYR A 170 -7.44 -21.97 -13.07
C TYR A 170 -7.15 -22.09 -14.57
N TYR A 171 -6.75 -23.26 -15.04
CA TYR A 171 -6.56 -23.47 -16.47
C TYR A 171 -7.88 -23.43 -17.25
N GLU A 172 -8.96 -24.01 -16.70
CA GLU A 172 -10.28 -24.07 -17.29
C GLU A 172 -11.14 -22.83 -17.04
N ALA A 173 -10.84 -22.04 -16.02
CA ALA A 173 -11.60 -20.86 -15.67
C ALA A 173 -11.50 -19.78 -16.75
N ARG A 174 -12.66 -19.19 -17.05
CA ARG A 174 -12.80 -18.08 -18.01
C ARG A 174 -12.70 -16.72 -17.33
N SER A 175 -12.96 -16.65 -16.01
CA SER A 175 -12.94 -15.42 -15.24
C SER A 175 -12.72 -15.67 -13.77
N LEU A 176 -12.04 -14.73 -13.12
CA LEU A 176 -11.70 -14.73 -11.71
C LEU A 176 -11.85 -13.33 -11.14
N THR A 177 -12.21 -13.24 -9.86
CA THR A 177 -12.21 -12.01 -9.07
C THR A 177 -11.78 -12.30 -7.63
N GLY A 178 -11.47 -11.26 -6.86
CA GLY A 178 -11.24 -11.36 -5.42
C GLY A 178 -12.17 -10.43 -4.65
N VAL A 179 -12.36 -10.71 -3.36
CA VAL A 179 -13.02 -9.81 -2.41
C VAL A 179 -11.94 -9.22 -1.53
N PRO A 180 -11.63 -7.91 -1.64
CA PRO A 180 -10.68 -7.25 -0.76
C PRO A 180 -11.06 -7.46 0.72
N ARG A 181 -10.06 -7.49 1.59
CA ARG A 181 -10.26 -7.74 3.02
C ARG A 181 -11.17 -6.72 3.69
N GLU A 182 -11.18 -5.49 3.19
CA GLU A 182 -12.05 -4.41 3.69
C GLU A 182 -13.53 -4.66 3.40
N GLU A 183 -13.83 -5.47 2.38
CA GLU A 183 -15.20 -5.78 1.96
C GLU A 183 -15.76 -7.07 2.57
N ALA A 184 -14.89 -7.93 3.10
CA ALA A 184 -15.29 -9.22 3.67
C ALA A 184 -14.50 -9.56 4.94
N GLU A 185 -15.18 -10.25 5.83
CA GLU A 185 -14.58 -11.01 6.92
C GLU A 185 -13.67 -12.13 6.37
N ALA A 186 -13.10 -12.98 7.22
CA ALA A 186 -12.11 -13.96 6.81
C ALA A 186 -12.53 -15.42 7.07
N TYR A 187 -11.89 -16.33 6.31
CA TYR A 187 -11.76 -17.72 6.67
C TYR A 187 -10.67 -17.86 7.74
N HIS A 188 -10.93 -18.57 8.82
CA HIS A 188 -9.97 -18.80 9.91
C HIS A 188 -9.34 -20.18 9.77
N TYR A 189 -8.09 -20.21 9.30
CA TYR A 189 -7.28 -21.40 9.21
C TYR A 189 -6.61 -21.68 10.57
N CYS A 190 -7.11 -22.67 11.30
CA CYS A 190 -6.67 -23.00 12.65
C CYS A 190 -5.44 -23.92 12.64
N ARG A 191 -4.29 -23.45 13.14
CA ARG A 191 -3.07 -24.25 13.24
C ARG A 191 -2.80 -24.66 14.69
N GLY A 192 -2.32 -25.90 14.90
CA GLY A 192 -1.88 -26.35 16.22
C GLY A 192 -2.75 -27.44 16.86
N ARG A 193 -3.80 -27.93 16.18
CA ARG A 193 -4.69 -29.00 16.69
C ARG A 193 -4.44 -30.38 16.07
N GLY A 194 -3.17 -30.72 15.73
CA GLY A 194 -2.84 -31.98 15.09
C GLY A 194 -3.04 -31.98 13.58
N SER A 195 -2.93 -30.79 12.97
CA SER A 195 -3.00 -30.58 11.53
C SER A 195 -2.08 -31.49 10.75
N ALA A 196 -2.55 -32.05 9.63
CA ALA A 196 -1.75 -32.86 8.71
C ALA A 196 -0.53 -32.10 8.16
N THR A 197 -0.52 -30.76 8.25
CA THR A 197 0.56 -29.86 7.79
C THR A 197 1.57 -29.50 8.88
N ASP A 198 1.44 -30.04 10.13
CA ASP A 198 2.41 -29.75 11.19
C ASP A 198 3.77 -30.39 10.85
N GLU A 199 4.77 -29.54 10.61
CA GLU A 199 6.12 -29.92 10.21
C GLU A 199 7.02 -30.24 11.40
N ARG A 200 6.58 -29.90 12.63
CA ARG A 200 7.36 -30.12 13.85
C ARG A 200 7.37 -31.61 14.24
N GLY A 201 8.54 -32.23 14.20
CA GLY A 201 8.72 -33.62 14.60
C GLY A 201 8.31 -34.68 13.56
N MET A 202 8.32 -34.34 12.28
CA MET A 202 7.95 -35.24 11.19
C MET A 202 8.84 -36.48 11.20
N ASP A 203 8.23 -37.66 11.34
CA ASP A 203 8.96 -38.94 11.26
C ASP A 203 9.27 -39.30 9.78
N PRO A 204 10.25 -40.21 9.56
CA PRO A 204 10.65 -40.57 8.19
C PRO A 204 9.58 -41.23 7.34
N ALA A 205 8.58 -41.89 7.95
CA ALA A 205 7.49 -42.51 7.21
C ALA A 205 6.49 -41.45 6.73
N ALA A 206 6.15 -40.49 7.59
CA ALA A 206 5.32 -39.33 7.25
C ALA A 206 6.00 -38.48 6.16
N PHE A 207 7.31 -38.23 6.28
CA PHE A 207 8.07 -37.50 5.25
C PHE A 207 7.98 -38.16 3.88
N ARG A 208 8.18 -39.48 3.84
CA ARG A 208 8.10 -40.26 2.58
C ARG A 208 6.71 -40.24 1.98
N LYS A 209 5.66 -40.39 2.83
CA LYS A 209 4.27 -40.38 2.38
C LYS A 209 3.91 -39.01 1.77
N ARG A 210 4.24 -37.95 2.47
CA ARG A 210 3.95 -36.58 2.00
C ARG A 210 4.70 -36.23 0.71
N LEU A 211 5.98 -36.64 0.60
CA LEU A 211 6.75 -36.44 -0.62
C LEU A 211 6.21 -37.27 -1.80
N HIS A 212 5.61 -38.44 -1.50
CA HIS A 212 4.91 -39.23 -2.50
C HIS A 212 3.67 -38.50 -3.00
N ASP A 213 2.84 -37.93 -2.10
CA ASP A 213 1.66 -37.13 -2.46
C ASP A 213 2.07 -35.96 -3.38
N LEU A 214 3.12 -35.20 -3.00
CA LEU A 214 3.70 -34.16 -3.86
C LEU A 214 4.07 -34.67 -5.26
N THR A 215 4.73 -35.81 -5.32
CA THR A 215 5.14 -36.40 -6.60
C THR A 215 3.92 -36.74 -7.46
N CYS A 216 2.87 -37.31 -6.88
CA CYS A 216 1.61 -37.60 -7.59
C CYS A 216 0.94 -36.32 -8.12
N VAL A 217 0.84 -35.30 -7.27
CA VAL A 217 0.18 -34.04 -7.61
C VAL A 217 0.92 -33.29 -8.72
N PHE A 218 2.23 -33.12 -8.60
CA PHE A 218 2.99 -32.43 -9.65
C PHE A 218 3.08 -33.23 -10.95
N SER A 219 3.21 -34.56 -10.89
CA SER A 219 3.17 -35.40 -12.10
C SER A 219 1.82 -35.33 -12.80
N PHE A 220 0.72 -35.29 -12.03
CA PHE A 220 -0.62 -35.08 -12.56
C PHE A 220 -0.75 -33.71 -13.26
N GLY A 221 -0.27 -32.64 -12.62
CA GLY A 221 -0.31 -31.28 -13.20
C GLY A 221 0.52 -31.16 -14.49
N GLU A 222 1.73 -31.70 -14.51
CA GLU A 222 2.61 -31.74 -15.69
C GLU A 222 1.95 -32.51 -16.84
N GLU A 223 1.35 -33.68 -16.55
CA GLU A 223 0.62 -34.47 -17.54
C GLU A 223 -0.65 -33.77 -18.04
N TYR A 224 -1.41 -33.13 -17.15
CA TYR A 224 -2.58 -32.33 -17.50
C TYR A 224 -2.22 -31.20 -18.46
N LEU A 225 -1.22 -30.38 -18.14
CA LEU A 225 -0.78 -29.28 -18.97
C LEU A 225 -0.23 -29.74 -20.33
N ARG A 226 0.47 -30.86 -20.35
CA ARG A 226 0.95 -31.48 -21.58
C ARG A 226 -0.21 -31.93 -22.48
N ARG A 227 -1.21 -32.58 -21.91
CA ARG A 227 -2.42 -33.07 -22.60
C ARG A 227 -3.27 -31.94 -23.19
N LYS A 228 -3.40 -30.84 -22.44
CA LYS A 228 -4.07 -29.60 -22.87
C LYS A 228 -3.24 -28.79 -23.88
N LYS A 229 -2.04 -29.23 -24.23
CA LYS A 229 -1.11 -28.49 -25.10
C LYS A 229 -0.88 -27.06 -24.61
N ALA A 230 -0.71 -26.88 -23.27
CA ALA A 230 -0.44 -25.60 -22.68
C ALA A 230 0.85 -24.98 -23.25
N LYS A 231 0.91 -23.65 -23.33
CA LYS A 231 2.08 -22.89 -23.78
C LYS A 231 3.33 -23.32 -22.99
N ASP A 232 4.48 -23.32 -23.65
CA ASP A 232 5.75 -23.73 -23.02
C ASP A 232 6.09 -22.87 -21.81
N SER A 233 5.87 -21.56 -21.90
CA SER A 233 6.05 -20.61 -20.80
C SER A 233 5.23 -20.99 -19.55
N LEU A 234 4.00 -21.44 -19.74
CA LEU A 234 3.11 -21.84 -18.66
C LEU A 234 3.55 -23.15 -18.02
N ARG A 235 4.02 -24.11 -18.83
CA ARG A 235 4.59 -25.38 -18.34
C ARG A 235 5.88 -25.14 -17.56
N GLU A 236 6.72 -24.21 -18.03
CA GLU A 236 7.96 -23.85 -17.33
C GLU A 236 7.68 -23.20 -15.98
N ARG A 237 6.71 -22.28 -15.91
CA ARG A 237 6.29 -21.65 -14.64
C ARG A 237 5.74 -22.68 -13.64
N PHE A 238 4.95 -23.67 -14.13
CA PHE A 238 4.50 -24.77 -13.26
C PHE A 238 5.66 -25.62 -12.76
N HIS A 239 6.65 -25.88 -13.61
CA HIS A 239 7.88 -26.60 -13.23
C HIS A 239 8.73 -25.78 -12.23
N GLU A 240 8.76 -24.45 -12.34
CA GLU A 240 9.41 -23.58 -11.34
C GLU A 240 8.73 -23.72 -9.97
N GLY A 241 7.42 -23.79 -9.92
CA GLY A 241 6.68 -24.13 -8.70
C GLY A 241 7.11 -25.47 -8.11
N LYS A 242 7.31 -26.50 -8.94
CA LYS A 242 7.85 -27.79 -8.50
C LYS A 242 9.26 -27.65 -7.93
N ARG A 243 10.13 -26.86 -8.57
CA ARG A 243 11.49 -26.56 -8.07
C ARG A 243 11.45 -25.87 -6.69
N LEU A 244 10.53 -24.95 -6.49
CA LEU A 244 10.34 -24.31 -5.20
C LEU A 244 10.01 -25.33 -4.10
N TYR A 245 9.02 -26.19 -4.33
CA TYR A 245 8.69 -27.27 -3.39
C TYR A 245 9.86 -28.22 -3.19
N GLY A 246 10.62 -28.52 -4.22
CA GLY A 246 11.86 -29.30 -4.13
C GLY A 246 12.90 -28.68 -3.21
N ARG A 247 13.12 -27.35 -3.32
CA ARG A 247 14.02 -26.61 -2.43
C ARG A 247 13.54 -26.61 -0.98
N LEU A 248 12.26 -26.34 -0.73
CA LEU A 248 11.66 -26.37 0.60
C LEU A 248 11.81 -27.76 1.26
N TRP A 249 11.48 -28.82 0.54
CA TRP A 249 11.58 -30.17 1.05
C TRP A 249 13.02 -30.64 1.23
N ARG A 250 13.94 -30.12 0.43
CA ARG A 250 15.38 -30.33 0.63
C ARG A 250 15.88 -29.68 1.92
N HIS A 251 15.38 -28.48 2.24
CA HIS A 251 15.65 -27.83 3.52
C HIS A 251 15.11 -28.66 4.69
N LEU A 252 13.85 -29.08 4.63
CA LEU A 252 13.26 -29.95 5.66
C LEU A 252 14.03 -31.27 5.84
N ALA A 253 14.47 -31.87 4.75
CA ALA A 253 15.31 -33.10 4.81
C ALA A 253 16.68 -32.83 5.43
N ALA A 254 17.26 -31.66 5.22
CA ALA A 254 18.56 -31.28 5.74
C ALA A 254 18.53 -30.97 7.24
N GLU A 255 17.49 -30.28 7.69
CA GLU A 255 17.35 -29.81 9.08
C GLU A 255 16.64 -30.84 9.98
N GLY A 256 15.64 -31.56 9.44
CA GLY A 256 14.79 -32.47 10.20
C GLY A 256 15.42 -33.87 10.49
N PHE A 257 16.46 -34.24 9.76
CA PHE A 257 17.03 -35.57 9.88
C PHE A 257 18.55 -35.59 10.06
N GLY A 258 19.06 -36.58 10.81
CA GLY A 258 20.48 -36.82 11.00
C GLY A 258 21.05 -38.05 10.24
N GLY A 259 22.36 -38.11 10.05
CA GLY A 259 23.10 -39.30 9.62
C GLY A 259 22.58 -39.99 8.34
N ARG A 260 22.30 -41.29 8.41
CA ARG A 260 21.80 -42.08 7.26
C ARG A 260 20.41 -41.67 6.81
N MET A 261 19.55 -41.22 7.75
CA MET A 261 18.17 -40.78 7.46
C MET A 261 18.18 -39.51 6.61
N ARG A 262 19.04 -38.56 6.93
CA ARG A 262 19.22 -37.34 6.13
C ARG A 262 19.61 -37.66 4.70
N LYS A 263 20.60 -38.59 4.49
CA LYS A 263 20.99 -38.98 3.14
C LYS A 263 19.85 -39.61 2.36
N ARG A 264 19.00 -40.43 3.02
CA ARG A 264 17.84 -41.06 2.40
C ARG A 264 16.72 -40.05 2.07
N ALA A 265 16.42 -39.13 2.98
CA ALA A 265 15.46 -38.07 2.75
C ALA A 265 15.88 -37.17 1.58
N LEU A 266 17.15 -36.72 1.55
CA LEU A 266 17.70 -35.94 0.44
C LEU A 266 17.68 -36.70 -0.90
N SER A 267 17.86 -38.02 -0.90
CA SER A 267 17.72 -38.83 -2.12
C SER A 267 16.29 -38.81 -2.63
N LEU A 268 15.30 -39.00 -1.77
CA LEU A 268 13.89 -38.96 -2.14
C LEU A 268 13.48 -37.56 -2.73
N VAL A 269 13.97 -36.48 -2.15
CA VAL A 269 13.73 -35.13 -2.68
C VAL A 269 14.37 -34.94 -4.06
N ARG A 270 15.58 -35.47 -4.26
CA ARG A 270 16.23 -35.45 -5.57
C ARG A 270 15.47 -36.26 -6.61
N ASP A 271 14.88 -37.40 -6.22
CA ASP A 271 14.05 -38.20 -7.12
C ASP A 271 12.73 -37.45 -7.50
N PHE A 272 12.18 -36.67 -6.58
CA PHE A 272 11.03 -35.79 -6.83
C PHE A 272 11.38 -34.63 -7.79
N CYS A 273 12.46 -33.92 -7.52
CA CYS A 273 12.86 -32.74 -8.30
C CYS A 273 14.40 -32.67 -8.37
N PRO A 274 15.01 -33.29 -9.41
CA PRO A 274 16.47 -33.35 -9.57
C PRO A 274 17.15 -31.99 -9.68
N ASP A 275 16.48 -31.03 -10.26
CA ASP A 275 16.95 -29.67 -10.59
C ASP A 275 16.52 -28.60 -9.55
N ALA A 276 16.03 -29.00 -8.39
CA ALA A 276 15.55 -28.06 -7.36
C ALA A 276 16.63 -27.08 -6.84
N GLY A 277 17.91 -27.42 -6.98
CA GLY A 277 18.99 -26.55 -6.48
C GLY A 277 19.12 -26.53 -4.95
N ALA A 278 19.88 -25.59 -4.42
CA ALA A 278 19.96 -25.31 -2.99
C ALA A 278 18.75 -24.50 -2.53
N PRO A 279 18.32 -24.62 -1.24
CA PRO A 279 17.30 -23.74 -0.70
C PRO A 279 17.73 -22.28 -0.80
N ASP A 280 16.84 -21.41 -1.27
CA ASP A 280 17.02 -19.97 -1.17
C ASP A 280 16.45 -19.52 0.19
N PRO A 281 17.17 -18.73 0.99
CA PRO A 281 16.65 -18.18 2.24
C PRO A 281 15.33 -17.39 2.06
N GLU A 282 15.04 -16.98 0.81
CA GLU A 282 13.83 -16.21 0.48
C GLU A 282 12.68 -17.09 -0.03
N ASP A 283 12.89 -18.38 -0.23
CA ASP A 283 11.82 -19.33 -0.57
C ASP A 283 10.82 -19.43 0.59
N GLY A 284 9.80 -18.67 0.63
CA GLY A 284 8.80 -18.66 1.72
C GLY A 284 8.68 -17.32 2.43
N TRP A 285 9.35 -16.26 1.94
CA TRP A 285 9.22 -14.92 2.51
C TRP A 285 7.76 -14.42 2.55
N TYR A 286 6.93 -14.83 1.62
CA TYR A 286 5.51 -14.53 1.54
C TYR A 286 4.66 -15.23 2.62
N GLU A 287 5.20 -16.22 3.33
CA GLU A 287 4.46 -16.95 4.36
C GLU A 287 4.49 -16.28 5.74
N SER A 288 5.45 -15.44 6.00
CA SER A 288 5.87 -15.14 7.38
C SER A 288 5.47 -13.77 7.91
N VAL A 289 4.63 -13.02 7.24
CA VAL A 289 4.24 -11.70 7.76
C VAL A 289 3.22 -11.87 8.87
N LYS A 290 3.68 -11.68 10.09
CA LYS A 290 2.87 -11.75 11.30
C LYS A 290 1.95 -10.53 11.36
N ASP A 291 0.66 -10.77 11.17
CA ASP A 291 -0.38 -9.78 11.33
C ASP A 291 -1.25 -10.20 12.53
N PRO A 292 -1.06 -9.62 13.70
CA PRO A 292 -1.89 -9.92 14.88
C PRO A 292 -3.30 -9.38 14.66
N TRP A 293 -4.09 -10.01 13.79
CA TRP A 293 -5.49 -9.67 13.61
C TRP A 293 -6.30 -10.23 14.77
N THR A 294 -6.97 -9.33 15.46
CA THR A 294 -7.68 -9.66 16.71
C THR A 294 -9.19 -9.84 16.54
N GLY A 295 -9.70 -9.86 15.32
CA GLY A 295 -11.15 -10.02 15.08
C GLY A 295 -12.03 -8.92 15.70
N GLY A 296 -11.42 -7.74 15.96
CA GLY A 296 -12.04 -6.71 16.80
C GLY A 296 -13.37 -6.19 16.30
N LEU A 297 -13.49 -5.80 15.04
CA LEU A 297 -14.77 -5.32 14.50
C LEU A 297 -15.83 -6.43 14.46
N SER A 298 -15.43 -7.66 14.14
CA SER A 298 -16.30 -8.84 14.16
C SER A 298 -16.80 -9.14 15.57
N TYR A 299 -15.94 -8.99 16.59
CA TYR A 299 -16.36 -9.11 17.99
C TYR A 299 -17.43 -8.08 18.34
N LEU A 300 -17.23 -6.80 18.00
CA LEU A 300 -18.22 -5.76 18.26
C LEU A 300 -19.54 -6.03 17.52
N ALA A 301 -19.46 -6.45 16.25
CA ALA A 301 -20.63 -6.81 15.45
C ALA A 301 -21.37 -8.02 16.03
N GLY A 302 -20.66 -8.99 16.59
CA GLY A 302 -21.21 -10.14 17.32
C GLY A 302 -21.99 -9.69 18.55
N ARG A 303 -21.37 -8.85 19.38
CA ARG A 303 -22.01 -8.29 20.59
C ARG A 303 -23.27 -7.48 20.29
N ILE A 304 -23.29 -6.71 19.23
CA ILE A 304 -24.47 -5.96 18.74
C ILE A 304 -25.60 -6.92 18.30
N GLY A 305 -25.22 -8.10 17.79
CA GLY A 305 -26.15 -9.12 17.33
C GLY A 305 -26.74 -10.01 18.43
N GLU A 306 -26.29 -9.95 19.69
CA GLU A 306 -26.76 -10.78 20.79
C GLU A 306 -28.27 -10.59 21.08
N GLU A 307 -28.99 -11.67 21.25
CA GLU A 307 -30.47 -11.66 21.36
C GLU A 307 -31.01 -10.87 22.57
N ASP A 308 -30.24 -10.77 23.66
CA ASP A 308 -30.62 -10.05 24.87
C ASP A 308 -30.51 -8.51 24.76
N ARG A 309 -29.99 -7.98 23.60
CA ARG A 309 -29.78 -6.56 23.35
C ARG A 309 -30.79 -6.03 22.34
N GLU A 310 -31.94 -5.60 22.78
CA GLU A 310 -32.96 -5.02 21.88
C GLU A 310 -32.65 -3.60 21.44
N TRP A 311 -31.91 -2.84 22.25
CA TRP A 311 -31.56 -1.44 22.03
C TRP A 311 -30.06 -1.28 21.90
N ILE A 312 -29.66 -0.51 20.90
CA ILE A 312 -28.25 -0.10 20.73
C ILE A 312 -28.20 1.43 20.69
N SER A 313 -27.39 2.03 21.54
CA SER A 313 -27.09 3.45 21.43
C SER A 313 -25.68 3.68 20.88
N PHE A 314 -25.57 4.67 20.00
CA PHE A 314 -24.30 5.08 19.42
C PHE A 314 -23.97 6.51 19.85
N ASP A 315 -22.69 6.79 20.12
CA ASP A 315 -22.18 8.14 20.02
C ASP A 315 -22.17 8.60 18.55
N CYS A 316 -22.08 9.93 18.30
CA CYS A 316 -22.19 10.48 16.97
C CYS A 316 -20.83 10.74 16.32
N PHE A 317 -20.06 11.71 16.89
CA PHE A 317 -18.78 12.12 16.31
C PHE A 317 -17.66 11.13 16.67
N ASP A 318 -16.74 10.94 15.75
CA ASP A 318 -15.66 9.97 15.86
C ASP A 318 -16.11 8.50 16.06
N THR A 319 -17.41 8.25 16.20
CA THR A 319 -18.06 6.93 16.25
C THR A 319 -18.81 6.61 14.95
N LEU A 320 -19.77 7.44 14.56
CA LEU A 320 -20.54 7.31 13.32
C LEU A 320 -20.05 8.27 12.23
N LEU A 321 -19.67 9.48 12.61
CA LEU A 321 -19.21 10.55 11.72
C LEU A 321 -17.75 10.90 12.02
N THR A 322 -16.96 11.14 10.99
CA THR A 322 -15.59 11.65 11.09
C THR A 322 -15.45 12.97 10.34
N ARG A 323 -14.45 13.75 10.70
CA ARG A 323 -14.06 14.99 10.02
C ARG A 323 -12.66 14.87 9.44
N PRO A 324 -12.33 15.55 8.31
CA PRO A 324 -10.97 15.60 7.78
C PRO A 324 -10.11 16.64 8.51
N PHE A 325 -10.32 16.82 9.80
CA PHE A 325 -9.59 17.72 10.69
C PHE A 325 -8.99 16.91 11.83
N TYR A 326 -7.70 17.13 12.11
CA TYR A 326 -7.02 16.40 13.18
C TYR A 326 -7.54 16.78 14.57
N GLU A 327 -7.74 18.09 14.78
CA GLU A 327 -8.45 18.61 15.94
C GLU A 327 -9.82 19.14 15.50
N PRO A 328 -10.90 18.85 16.21
CA PRO A 328 -12.23 19.39 15.87
C PRO A 328 -12.24 20.92 15.74
N SER A 329 -11.43 21.62 16.53
CA SER A 329 -11.28 23.09 16.48
C SER A 329 -10.55 23.60 15.24
N ASP A 330 -9.92 22.74 14.44
CA ASP A 330 -9.27 23.15 13.18
C ASP A 330 -10.28 23.67 12.16
N LEU A 331 -11.53 23.19 12.21
CA LEU A 331 -12.64 23.69 11.40
C LEU A 331 -12.85 25.20 11.60
N PHE A 332 -12.67 25.71 12.81
CA PHE A 332 -12.88 27.14 13.10
C PHE A 332 -11.90 28.08 12.37
N LEU A 333 -10.74 27.56 11.95
CA LEU A 333 -9.79 28.33 11.14
C LEU A 333 -10.35 28.68 9.76
N LEU A 334 -11.31 27.91 9.26
CA LEU A 334 -11.99 28.19 8.00
C LEU A 334 -13.03 29.33 8.12
N LEU A 335 -13.36 29.74 9.33
CA LEU A 335 -14.19 30.93 9.59
C LEU A 335 -13.38 32.24 9.48
N ASP A 336 -12.05 32.18 9.61
CA ASP A 336 -11.19 33.37 9.59
C ASP A 336 -11.31 34.25 8.34
N PRO A 337 -11.41 33.71 7.11
CA PRO A 337 -11.60 34.52 5.91
C PRO A 337 -12.92 35.29 5.93
N LEU A 338 -14.01 34.65 6.33
CA LEU A 338 -15.31 35.29 6.46
C LEU A 338 -15.28 36.38 7.53
N TYR A 339 -14.72 36.09 8.69
CA TYR A 339 -14.58 37.07 9.79
C TYR A 339 -13.80 38.32 9.35
N ARG A 340 -12.66 38.15 8.68
CA ARG A 340 -11.82 39.24 8.15
C ARG A 340 -12.61 40.08 7.12
N LYS A 341 -13.35 39.40 6.24
CA LYS A 341 -14.18 40.07 5.23
C LYS A 341 -15.28 40.93 5.85
N LEU A 342 -15.92 40.44 6.92
CA LEU A 342 -17.05 41.13 7.54
C LEU A 342 -16.61 42.26 8.51
N THR A 343 -15.47 42.11 9.17
CA THR A 343 -15.03 43.02 10.25
C THR A 343 -13.84 43.88 9.86
N GLY A 344 -13.10 43.54 8.82
CA GLY A 344 -11.78 44.13 8.51
C GLY A 344 -10.67 43.80 9.54
N ALA A 345 -10.94 42.96 10.52
CA ALA A 345 -9.98 42.61 11.58
C ALA A 345 -8.86 41.67 11.08
N CYS A 346 -7.64 41.86 11.57
CA CYS A 346 -6.50 41.02 11.21
C CYS A 346 -6.35 39.78 12.10
N GLY A 347 -7.18 39.60 13.14
CA GLY A 347 -7.09 38.50 14.09
C GLY A 347 -7.74 37.19 13.57
N SER A 348 -7.50 36.09 14.29
CA SER A 348 -8.14 34.79 14.04
C SER A 348 -9.42 34.67 14.84
N PHE A 349 -10.56 34.47 14.19
CA PHE A 349 -11.83 34.19 14.82
C PHE A 349 -11.83 32.84 15.54
N ALA A 350 -11.11 31.84 15.02
CA ALA A 350 -10.97 30.54 15.67
C ALA A 350 -10.55 30.65 17.14
N SER A 351 -9.59 31.53 17.44
CA SER A 351 -9.14 31.76 18.82
C SER A 351 -10.22 32.42 19.67
N LEU A 352 -11.01 33.34 19.10
CA LEU A 352 -12.13 33.99 19.80
C LEU A 352 -13.27 33.01 20.06
N ARG A 353 -13.61 32.17 19.06
CA ARG A 353 -14.62 31.12 19.13
C ARG A 353 -14.32 30.11 20.25
N ILE A 354 -13.06 29.62 20.32
CA ILE A 354 -12.62 28.67 21.37
C ILE A 354 -12.75 29.31 22.76
N ARG A 355 -12.30 30.57 22.93
CA ARG A 355 -12.41 31.28 24.20
C ARG A 355 -13.86 31.59 24.56
N GLY A 356 -14.68 31.92 23.59
CA GLY A 356 -16.11 32.11 23.74
C GLY A 356 -16.84 30.86 24.24
N GLU A 357 -16.52 29.72 23.66
CA GLU A 357 -17.05 28.41 24.14
C GLU A 357 -16.65 28.10 25.59
N GLN A 358 -15.38 28.30 25.92
CA GLN A 358 -14.91 28.08 27.30
C GLN A 358 -15.69 28.95 28.29
N ALA A 359 -15.94 30.23 27.95
CA ALA A 359 -16.71 31.16 28.76
C ALA A 359 -18.22 30.80 28.80
N ALA A 360 -18.79 30.38 27.69
CA ALA A 360 -20.19 29.93 27.63
C ALA A 360 -20.41 28.69 28.53
N ARG A 361 -19.54 27.70 28.45
CA ARG A 361 -19.56 26.53 29.34
C ARG A 361 -19.41 26.90 30.82
N ALA A 362 -18.57 27.91 31.14
CA ALA A 362 -18.47 28.42 32.52
C ALA A 362 -19.77 29.09 32.95
N CYS A 363 -20.41 29.90 32.10
CA CYS A 363 -21.70 30.54 32.38
C CYS A 363 -22.81 29.51 32.59
N SER A 364 -22.87 28.45 31.78
CA SER A 364 -23.86 27.36 31.90
C SER A 364 -23.69 26.60 33.23
N ARG A 365 -22.47 26.34 33.67
CA ARG A 365 -22.17 25.73 34.97
C ARG A 365 -22.68 26.58 36.14
N LEU A 366 -22.56 27.90 36.07
CA LEU A 366 -23.09 28.80 37.08
C LEU A 366 -24.61 28.76 37.18
N LYS A 367 -25.29 28.36 36.07
CA LYS A 367 -26.75 28.17 36.03
C LYS A 367 -27.16 26.73 36.40
N GLY A 368 -26.25 25.87 36.83
CA GLY A 368 -26.51 24.48 37.15
C GLY A 368 -26.59 23.52 35.96
N LEU A 369 -26.32 24.00 34.73
CA LEU A 369 -26.25 23.15 33.53
C LEU A 369 -24.84 22.58 33.39
N GLN A 370 -24.74 21.40 32.81
CA GLN A 370 -23.43 20.76 32.59
C GLN A 370 -22.84 21.09 31.20
N ASP A 371 -23.67 21.51 30.25
CA ASP A 371 -23.27 21.86 28.89
C ASP A 371 -23.90 23.18 28.40
N THR A 372 -23.54 23.59 27.19
CA THR A 372 -23.98 24.85 26.54
C THR A 372 -24.32 24.55 25.06
N ASP A 373 -25.21 25.36 24.49
CA ASP A 373 -25.59 25.30 23.09
C ASP A 373 -24.80 26.31 22.21
N LEU A 374 -24.95 26.16 20.89
CA LEU A 374 -24.27 27.00 19.89
C LEU A 374 -24.65 28.48 20.00
N ASP A 375 -25.95 28.80 20.16
CA ASP A 375 -26.45 30.17 20.30
C ASP A 375 -25.80 30.88 21.49
N GLN A 376 -25.70 30.19 22.64
CA GLN A 376 -25.06 30.73 23.83
C GLN A 376 -23.56 30.98 23.61
N ILE A 377 -22.88 30.05 22.92
CA ILE A 377 -21.47 30.20 22.58
C ILE A 377 -21.26 31.48 21.79
N TYR A 378 -22.03 31.67 20.70
CA TYR A 378 -21.94 32.88 19.85
C TYR A 378 -22.35 34.15 20.58
N SER A 379 -23.42 34.10 21.38
CA SER A 379 -23.85 35.25 22.20
C SER A 379 -22.78 35.67 23.21
N VAL A 380 -22.15 34.72 23.89
CA VAL A 380 -21.05 35.00 24.85
C VAL A 380 -19.81 35.52 24.11
N THR A 381 -19.48 34.96 22.97
CA THR A 381 -18.36 35.41 22.11
C THR A 381 -18.56 36.88 21.71
N GLY A 382 -19.75 37.24 21.27
CA GLY A 382 -20.06 38.61 20.88
C GLY A 382 -19.92 39.61 22.01
N ARG A 383 -20.44 39.27 23.20
CA ARG A 383 -20.28 40.12 24.39
C ARG A 383 -18.86 40.27 24.88
N LEU A 384 -18.06 39.22 24.82
CA LEU A 384 -16.66 39.24 25.25
C LEU A 384 -15.75 40.04 24.34
N PHE A 385 -15.99 39.97 23.04
CA PHE A 385 -15.08 40.54 22.06
C PHE A 385 -15.66 41.70 21.24
N GLY A 386 -16.88 42.14 21.55
CA GLY A 386 -17.53 43.27 20.89
C GLY A 386 -17.85 43.02 19.43
N ILE A 387 -18.21 41.79 19.06
CA ILE A 387 -18.53 41.43 17.67
C ILE A 387 -20.01 41.72 17.43
N PRO A 388 -20.39 42.44 16.34
CA PRO A 388 -21.77 42.70 16.01
C PRO A 388 -22.60 41.42 15.80
N GLY A 389 -23.91 41.50 16.15
CA GLY A 389 -24.77 40.31 16.12
C GLY A 389 -25.04 39.76 14.72
N ASP A 390 -25.09 40.61 13.69
CA ASP A 390 -25.21 40.21 12.29
C ASP A 390 -23.96 39.43 11.80
N VAL A 391 -22.78 39.89 12.21
CA VAL A 391 -21.53 39.19 11.94
C VAL A 391 -21.49 37.81 12.62
N LEU A 392 -21.92 37.76 13.89
CA LEU A 392 -21.99 36.52 14.65
C LEU A 392 -22.90 35.49 14.01
N LYS A 393 -24.10 35.95 13.59
CA LYS A 393 -25.08 35.11 12.94
C LYS A 393 -24.54 34.53 11.63
N ALA A 394 -23.88 35.34 10.81
CA ALA A 394 -23.24 34.87 9.58
C ALA A 394 -22.13 33.82 9.83
N LEU A 395 -21.37 34.01 10.91
CA LEU A 395 -20.31 33.05 11.30
C LEU A 395 -20.89 31.76 11.88
N GLU A 396 -21.98 31.83 12.61
CA GLU A 396 -22.69 30.67 13.16
C GLU A 396 -23.32 29.83 12.03
N GLU A 397 -23.98 30.45 11.08
CA GLU A 397 -24.52 29.79 9.89
C GLU A 397 -23.40 29.11 9.07
N GLU A 398 -22.27 29.79 8.95
CA GLU A 398 -21.09 29.23 8.26
C GLU A 398 -20.48 28.07 9.01
N GLU A 399 -20.39 28.08 10.38
CA GLU A 399 -19.92 26.95 11.16
C GLU A 399 -20.80 25.72 10.91
N ILE A 400 -22.11 25.87 10.92
CA ILE A 400 -23.03 24.76 10.61
C ILE A 400 -22.85 24.27 9.17
N ARG A 401 -22.67 25.19 8.20
CA ARG A 401 -22.43 24.83 6.79
C ARG A 401 -21.14 24.03 6.63
N LEU A 402 -20.08 24.41 7.33
CA LEU A 402 -18.80 23.69 7.32
C LEU A 402 -18.92 22.30 7.94
N GLU A 403 -19.64 22.15 9.06
CA GLU A 403 -19.92 20.85 9.66
C GLU A 403 -20.70 19.95 8.68
N MET A 404 -21.74 20.47 8.04
CA MET A 404 -22.52 19.73 7.02
C MET A 404 -21.65 19.30 5.83
N ARG A 405 -20.70 20.15 5.44
CA ARG A 405 -19.82 19.87 4.32
C ARG A 405 -18.77 18.80 4.64
N PHE A 406 -18.14 18.89 5.82
CA PHE A 406 -16.95 18.11 6.11
C PHE A 406 -17.22 16.81 6.87
N CYS A 407 -18.34 16.68 7.57
CA CYS A 407 -18.67 15.41 8.22
C CYS A 407 -18.92 14.30 7.20
N ARG A 408 -18.29 13.17 7.40
CA ARG A 408 -18.41 11.98 6.55
C ARG A 408 -18.74 10.76 7.39
N ARG A 409 -19.40 9.78 6.78
CA ARG A 409 -19.67 8.48 7.39
C ARG A 409 -18.38 7.78 7.77
N ARG A 410 -18.20 7.39 9.02
CA ARG A 410 -17.13 6.50 9.45
C ARG A 410 -17.45 5.09 8.94
N ARG A 411 -16.56 4.48 8.13
CA ARG A 411 -16.85 3.20 7.44
C ARG A 411 -17.15 2.07 8.42
N SER A 412 -16.28 1.84 9.39
CA SER A 412 -16.46 0.78 10.39
C SER A 412 -17.58 1.07 11.35
N GLY A 413 -17.77 2.32 11.81
CA GLY A 413 -18.93 2.75 12.58
C GLY A 413 -20.24 2.53 11.83
N GLY A 414 -20.27 2.86 10.55
CA GLY A 414 -21.40 2.59 9.66
C GLY A 414 -21.74 1.10 9.54
N ARG A 415 -20.72 0.24 9.44
CA ARG A 415 -20.93 -1.23 9.44
C ARG A 415 -21.58 -1.72 10.74
N LEU A 416 -21.15 -1.19 11.89
CA LEU A 416 -21.76 -1.54 13.19
C LEU A 416 -23.21 -1.05 13.27
N TYR A 417 -23.48 0.15 12.78
CA TYR A 417 -24.83 0.70 12.68
C TYR A 417 -25.73 -0.16 11.80
N ASP A 418 -25.26 -0.47 10.57
CA ASP A 418 -25.99 -1.33 9.64
C ASP A 418 -26.21 -2.73 10.19
N ARG A 419 -25.25 -3.26 10.96
CA ARG A 419 -25.41 -4.53 11.67
C ARG A 419 -26.54 -4.48 12.71
N ALA A 420 -26.62 -3.40 13.48
CA ALA A 420 -27.69 -3.19 14.45
C ALA A 420 -29.06 -3.12 13.74
N ARG A 421 -29.16 -2.38 12.65
CA ARG A 421 -30.40 -2.30 11.83
C ARG A 421 -30.81 -3.66 11.27
N ARG A 422 -29.89 -4.39 10.65
CA ARG A 422 -30.15 -5.73 10.07
C ARG A 422 -30.59 -6.74 11.14
N ALA A 423 -30.11 -6.56 12.38
CA ALA A 423 -30.54 -7.37 13.52
C ALA A 423 -31.88 -6.92 14.12
N GLY A 424 -32.54 -5.92 13.51
CA GLY A 424 -33.83 -5.40 14.01
C GLY A 424 -33.73 -4.66 15.35
N ARG A 425 -32.54 -4.11 15.68
CA ARG A 425 -32.33 -3.37 16.92
C ARG A 425 -32.92 -1.97 16.83
N LYS A 426 -33.50 -1.50 17.95
CA LYS A 426 -33.91 -0.11 18.12
C LYS A 426 -32.67 0.73 18.41
N ILE A 427 -32.47 1.81 17.64
CA ILE A 427 -31.22 2.61 17.68
C ILE A 427 -31.48 3.97 18.31
N LEU A 428 -30.61 4.38 19.22
CA LEU A 428 -30.57 5.69 19.82
C LEU A 428 -29.22 6.36 19.53
N ILE A 429 -29.23 7.69 19.38
CA ILE A 429 -28.01 8.49 19.23
C ILE A 429 -27.83 9.35 20.49
N LEU A 430 -26.67 9.26 21.13
CA LEU A 430 -26.34 9.99 22.36
C LEU A 430 -25.06 10.78 22.14
N SER A 431 -25.13 12.12 22.09
CA SER A 431 -23.97 12.95 21.76
C SER A 431 -23.74 14.06 22.77
N ASP A 432 -22.50 14.19 23.24
CA ASP A 432 -22.05 15.38 23.97
C ASP A 432 -21.61 16.44 22.96
N MET A 433 -22.53 17.33 22.58
CA MET A 433 -22.32 18.31 21.49
C MET A 433 -23.13 19.60 21.73
N TYR A 434 -22.61 20.73 21.29
CA TYR A 434 -23.28 22.03 21.33
C TYR A 434 -24.24 22.28 20.14
N LEU A 435 -24.10 21.49 19.06
CA LEU A 435 -25.02 21.57 17.93
C LEU A 435 -26.38 21.01 18.30
N PRO A 436 -27.49 21.57 17.80
CA PRO A 436 -28.82 21.06 18.09
C PRO A 436 -29.08 19.70 17.42
N SER A 437 -29.98 18.92 18.00
CA SER A 437 -30.37 17.59 17.51
C SER A 437 -30.86 17.60 16.07
N SER A 438 -31.48 18.69 15.61
CA SER A 438 -31.91 18.87 14.22
C SER A 438 -30.73 18.90 13.23
N VAL A 439 -29.61 19.52 13.61
CA VAL A 439 -28.38 19.54 12.79
C VAL A 439 -27.74 18.16 12.80
N LEU A 440 -27.68 17.48 13.97
CA LEU A 440 -27.17 16.12 14.03
C LEU A 440 -28.01 15.16 13.19
N ALA A 441 -29.33 15.28 13.19
CA ALA A 441 -30.22 14.49 12.35
C ALA A 441 -29.94 14.71 10.85
N ALA A 442 -29.73 15.96 10.45
CA ALA A 442 -29.39 16.30 9.07
C ALA A 442 -28.02 15.75 8.67
N LEU A 443 -27.00 15.84 9.55
CA LEU A 443 -25.67 15.28 9.36
C LEU A 443 -25.72 13.76 9.16
N LEU A 444 -26.45 13.06 10.04
CA LEU A 444 -26.61 11.62 9.97
C LEU A 444 -27.34 11.18 8.69
N ALA A 445 -28.47 11.83 8.39
CA ALA A 445 -29.25 11.53 7.17
C ALA A 445 -28.44 11.78 5.90
N GLY A 446 -27.73 12.92 5.82
CA GLY A 446 -26.84 13.25 4.71
C GLY A 446 -25.70 12.25 4.50
N ASN A 447 -25.35 11.50 5.54
CA ASN A 447 -24.33 10.45 5.52
C ASN A 447 -24.92 9.02 5.45
N GLY A 448 -26.20 8.88 5.08
CA GLY A 448 -26.85 7.59 4.84
C GLY A 448 -27.19 6.79 6.11
N TYR A 449 -27.29 7.45 7.25
CA TYR A 449 -27.87 6.83 8.45
C TYR A 449 -29.36 7.08 8.52
N GLU A 450 -30.14 6.07 8.86
CA GLU A 450 -31.59 6.13 8.94
C GLU A 450 -32.12 5.19 10.00
N GLY A 451 -33.34 5.41 10.48
CA GLY A 451 -34.10 4.47 11.32
C GLY A 451 -33.65 4.43 12.77
N TRP A 452 -33.24 5.57 13.32
CA TRP A 452 -33.07 5.72 14.78
C TRP A 452 -34.40 6.09 15.44
N GLU A 453 -34.60 5.70 16.69
CA GLU A 453 -35.78 6.01 17.50
C GLU A 453 -35.71 7.41 18.13
N GLY A 454 -34.50 7.93 18.34
CA GLY A 454 -34.30 9.25 18.90
C GLY A 454 -32.83 9.68 18.99
N ILE A 455 -32.67 11.00 19.10
CA ILE A 455 -31.37 11.65 19.30
C ILE A 455 -31.47 12.44 20.61
N LEU A 456 -30.50 12.26 21.51
CA LEU A 456 -30.34 13.04 22.72
C LEU A 456 -29.00 13.75 22.69
N VAL A 457 -29.04 15.08 22.87
CA VAL A 457 -27.84 15.92 22.82
C VAL A 457 -27.64 16.61 24.16
N SER A 458 -26.43 16.61 24.66
CA SER A 458 -26.08 17.15 25.98
C SER A 458 -26.45 18.62 26.17
N SER A 459 -26.32 19.44 25.12
CA SER A 459 -26.69 20.86 25.17
C SER A 459 -28.19 21.09 25.35
N GLU A 460 -29.03 20.25 24.74
CA GLU A 460 -30.49 20.33 24.87
C GLU A 460 -30.98 19.74 26.18
N GLU A 461 -30.38 18.67 26.66
CA GLU A 461 -30.74 18.00 27.92
C GLU A 461 -30.08 18.66 29.17
N GLY A 462 -29.13 19.55 28.98
CA GLY A 462 -28.38 20.26 30.03
C GLY A 462 -27.43 19.38 30.84
N VAL A 463 -27.16 18.14 30.39
CA VAL A 463 -26.38 17.13 31.12
C VAL A 463 -25.40 16.37 30.18
N LEU A 464 -24.28 15.90 30.72
CA LEU A 464 -23.21 15.23 29.97
C LEU A 464 -23.20 13.71 30.19
N LYS A 465 -22.61 12.99 29.22
CA LYS A 465 -22.37 11.54 29.29
C LYS A 465 -21.38 11.17 30.39
N GLU A 466 -20.29 11.94 30.58
CA GLU A 466 -19.19 11.63 31.50
C GLU A 466 -19.66 11.35 32.95
N LYS A 467 -20.69 12.05 33.40
CA LYS A 467 -21.27 11.85 34.74
C LYS A 467 -22.33 10.75 34.79
N GLY A 468 -22.72 10.20 33.63
CA GLY A 468 -23.78 9.21 33.47
C GLY A 468 -25.18 9.84 33.39
N ASP A 469 -25.29 11.18 33.46
CA ASP A 469 -26.59 11.86 33.56
C ASP A 469 -27.35 11.81 32.23
N LEU A 470 -26.68 11.96 31.09
CA LEU A 470 -27.33 11.85 29.78
C LEU A 470 -27.87 10.44 29.56
N TYR A 471 -27.18 9.42 30.01
CA TYR A 471 -27.67 8.03 29.98
C TYR A 471 -28.88 7.82 30.87
N ARG A 472 -28.89 8.43 32.06
CA ARG A 472 -30.09 8.38 32.95
C ARG A 472 -31.28 9.09 32.31
N ARG A 473 -31.06 10.23 31.63
CA ARG A 473 -32.10 10.90 30.84
C ARG A 473 -32.63 9.98 29.73
N CYS A 474 -31.74 9.30 29.03
CA CYS A 474 -32.11 8.33 28.01
C CYS A 474 -33.01 7.23 28.58
N LEU A 475 -32.64 6.62 29.69
CA LEU A 475 -33.44 5.57 30.35
C LEU A 475 -34.77 6.10 30.90
N GLN A 476 -34.86 7.35 31.31
CA GLN A 476 -36.11 7.99 31.70
C GLN A 476 -37.04 8.20 30.50
N LYS A 477 -36.51 8.58 29.34
CA LYS A 477 -37.26 8.80 28.10
C LYS A 477 -37.68 7.48 27.43
N TYR A 478 -36.87 6.46 27.57
CA TYR A 478 -37.05 5.12 26.99
C TYR A 478 -36.95 4.02 28.07
N PRO A 479 -37.92 3.91 28.96
CA PRO A 479 -37.84 2.97 30.09
C PRO A 479 -37.82 1.50 29.67
N GLU A 480 -38.33 1.15 28.49
CA GLU A 480 -38.24 -0.17 27.87
C GLU A 480 -36.83 -0.59 27.50
N ALA A 481 -35.88 0.35 27.43
CA ALA A 481 -34.46 0.06 27.17
C ALA A 481 -33.71 -0.42 28.43
N ILE A 482 -34.29 -0.28 29.62
CA ILE A 482 -33.60 -0.62 30.88
C ILE A 482 -33.24 -2.12 30.88
N GLY A 483 -31.94 -2.39 31.09
CA GLY A 483 -31.39 -3.75 31.10
C GLY A 483 -31.21 -4.40 29.73
N ARG A 484 -31.69 -3.75 28.62
CA ARG A 484 -31.67 -4.29 27.26
C ARG A 484 -30.88 -3.42 26.28
N ILE A 485 -30.25 -2.35 26.75
CA ILE A 485 -29.47 -1.41 25.93
C ILE A 485 -27.98 -1.70 26.04
N LEU A 486 -27.29 -1.56 24.92
CA LEU A 486 -25.84 -1.58 24.80
C LEU A 486 -25.37 -0.27 24.13
N HIS A 487 -24.35 0.37 24.68
CA HIS A 487 -23.80 1.61 24.11
C HIS A 487 -22.53 1.34 23.31
N VAL A 488 -22.31 2.12 22.23
CA VAL A 488 -21.10 2.09 21.40
C VAL A 488 -20.57 3.51 21.26
N GLY A 489 -19.32 3.75 21.63
CA GLY A 489 -18.74 5.09 21.54
C GLY A 489 -17.23 5.09 21.66
N ASP A 490 -16.60 6.20 21.27
CA ASP A 490 -15.15 6.36 21.14
C ASP A 490 -14.47 6.90 22.41
N SER A 491 -15.19 7.61 23.26
CA SER A 491 -14.62 8.23 24.46
C SER A 491 -14.62 7.29 25.66
N TRP A 492 -13.44 6.91 26.15
CA TRP A 492 -13.36 6.08 27.36
C TRP A 492 -14.12 6.70 28.55
N LYS A 493 -13.94 8.00 28.80
CA LYS A 493 -14.60 8.69 29.93
C LYS A 493 -16.10 8.83 29.75
N ALA A 494 -16.54 9.29 28.56
CA ALA A 494 -17.92 9.60 28.32
C ALA A 494 -18.73 8.32 28.01
N ASP A 495 -18.21 7.45 27.13
CA ASP A 495 -18.98 6.33 26.60
C ASP A 495 -18.80 5.04 27.39
N VAL A 496 -17.64 4.82 28.00
CA VAL A 496 -17.40 3.60 28.80
C VAL A 496 -17.67 3.85 30.29
N GLU A 497 -16.97 4.80 30.90
CA GLU A 497 -17.15 5.07 32.32
C GLU A 497 -18.50 5.72 32.61
N GLY A 498 -18.94 6.66 31.74
CA GLY A 498 -20.21 7.38 31.89
C GLY A 498 -21.42 6.45 31.77
N SER A 499 -21.45 5.58 30.76
CA SER A 499 -22.52 4.57 30.57
C SER A 499 -22.57 3.58 31.73
N ARG A 500 -21.40 3.14 32.22
CA ARG A 500 -21.28 2.24 33.37
C ARG A 500 -21.86 2.85 34.64
N LYS A 501 -21.67 4.18 34.88
CA LYS A 501 -22.29 4.89 35.99
C LYS A 501 -23.83 4.89 35.95
N ALA A 502 -24.42 4.71 34.78
CA ALA A 502 -25.87 4.58 34.60
C ALA A 502 -26.35 3.12 34.50
N GLY A 503 -25.45 2.14 34.66
CA GLY A 503 -25.76 0.73 34.57
C GLY A 503 -25.92 0.20 33.15
N ILE A 504 -25.41 0.93 32.14
CA ILE A 504 -25.45 0.57 30.72
C ILE A 504 -24.12 -0.07 30.35
N PRO A 505 -24.09 -1.32 29.84
CA PRO A 505 -22.89 -1.91 29.26
C PRO A 505 -22.52 -1.16 27.98
N SER A 506 -21.21 -1.11 27.68
CA SER A 506 -20.71 -0.39 26.49
C SER A 506 -19.61 -1.17 25.79
N LEU A 507 -19.49 -0.89 24.50
CA LEU A 507 -18.39 -1.31 23.64
C LEU A 507 -17.55 -0.07 23.34
N PHE A 508 -16.29 -0.13 23.70
CA PHE A 508 -15.34 0.91 23.37
C PHE A 508 -14.99 0.83 21.89
N PHE A 509 -15.09 1.93 21.16
CA PHE A 509 -14.83 2.01 19.73
C PHE A 509 -14.01 3.27 19.41
N PRO A 510 -12.71 3.28 19.78
CA PRO A 510 -11.90 4.48 19.76
C PRO A 510 -11.77 5.11 18.35
N SER A 511 -11.56 6.39 18.32
CA SER A 511 -11.30 7.13 17.09
C SER A 511 -9.94 6.74 16.48
N GLY A 512 -9.79 6.89 15.16
CA GLY A 512 -8.51 6.68 14.47
C GLY A 512 -7.40 7.58 15.04
N ARG A 513 -7.74 8.78 15.50
CA ARG A 513 -6.80 9.69 16.15
C ARG A 513 -6.29 9.17 17.48
N GLU A 514 -7.16 8.63 18.35
CA GLU A 514 -6.73 8.06 19.62
C GLU A 514 -5.82 6.84 19.43
N VAL A 515 -6.13 6.02 18.42
CA VAL A 515 -5.26 4.90 18.01
C VAL A 515 -3.90 5.44 17.59
N PHE A 516 -3.88 6.42 16.71
CA PHE A 516 -2.65 7.01 16.18
C PHE A 516 -1.78 7.66 17.27
N GLU A 517 -2.39 8.33 18.23
CA GLU A 517 -1.70 8.96 19.34
C GLU A 517 -1.28 7.97 20.44
N GLY A 518 -1.65 6.70 20.34
CA GLY A 518 -1.35 5.68 21.34
C GLY A 518 -1.99 5.95 22.71
N ARG A 519 -3.14 6.65 22.73
CA ARG A 519 -3.86 7.02 23.96
C ARG A 519 -4.74 5.91 24.51
N ILE A 520 -4.85 4.79 23.80
CA ILE A 520 -5.74 3.71 24.18
C ILE A 520 -5.16 2.93 25.34
N ARG A 521 -5.92 2.87 26.42
CA ARG A 521 -5.50 2.25 27.69
C ARG A 521 -5.89 0.78 27.83
N GLU A 522 -6.97 0.35 27.17
CA GLU A 522 -7.46 -1.02 27.23
C GLU A 522 -7.98 -1.45 25.85
N CYS A 523 -7.48 -2.58 25.37
CA CYS A 523 -7.99 -3.23 24.18
C CYS A 523 -8.67 -4.54 24.62
N PRO A 524 -9.94 -4.82 24.23
CA PRO A 524 -10.63 -6.07 24.58
C PRO A 524 -9.90 -7.32 24.08
N THR A 525 -8.99 -7.17 23.14
CA THR A 525 -8.29 -8.25 22.46
C THR A 525 -6.78 -8.28 22.74
N GLY A 526 -6.26 -7.40 23.60
CA GLY A 526 -4.93 -7.50 24.21
C GLY A 526 -3.76 -6.86 23.47
N GLN A 527 -3.84 -6.54 22.18
CA GLN A 527 -2.78 -5.86 21.45
C GLN A 527 -3.34 -4.86 20.44
N MET A 528 -2.83 -3.64 20.47
CA MET A 528 -3.14 -2.61 19.49
C MET A 528 -1.90 -2.17 18.73
N ALA A 529 -2.10 -1.76 17.50
CA ALA A 529 -1.05 -1.22 16.67
C ALA A 529 -0.63 0.18 17.09
N ASP A 530 0.64 0.48 16.91
CA ASP A 530 1.20 1.81 17.08
C ASP A 530 1.86 2.29 15.77
N PRO A 531 1.07 2.73 14.78
CA PRO A 531 1.59 3.11 13.47
C PRO A 531 2.49 4.36 13.53
N ALA A 532 2.33 5.17 14.56
CA ALA A 532 3.16 6.36 14.75
C ALA A 532 4.38 6.11 15.65
N GLY A 533 4.46 4.94 16.30
CA GLY A 533 5.48 4.65 17.33
C GLY A 533 6.88 5.01 16.93
N PRO A 534 7.37 4.53 15.76
CA PRO A 534 8.75 4.76 15.33
C PRO A 534 9.12 6.23 15.08
N PHE A 535 8.14 7.08 14.79
CA PHE A 535 8.39 8.48 14.42
C PHE A 535 7.41 9.48 15.08
N ARG A 536 6.61 9.02 16.07
CA ARG A 536 5.62 9.86 16.79
C ARG A 536 6.24 11.15 17.32
N GLY A 537 7.42 11.10 17.94
CA GLY A 537 8.11 12.27 18.42
C GLY A 537 8.29 13.33 17.34
N ARG A 538 8.79 12.95 16.17
CA ARG A 538 9.04 13.87 15.05
C ARG A 538 7.76 14.48 14.48
N LEU A 539 6.67 13.73 14.43
CA LEU A 539 5.38 14.25 13.95
C LEU A 539 4.82 15.33 14.87
N PHE A 540 5.05 15.22 16.17
CA PHE A 540 4.48 16.11 17.20
C PHE A 540 5.47 17.05 17.87
N GLU A 541 6.74 17.09 17.44
CA GLU A 541 7.77 18.00 17.96
C GLU A 541 7.40 19.49 17.87
N ARG A 542 6.58 19.86 16.88
CA ARG A 542 6.13 21.22 16.63
C ARG A 542 4.65 21.26 16.29
N LYS A 543 3.98 22.38 16.55
CA LYS A 543 2.63 22.58 16.03
C LYS A 543 2.70 22.62 14.50
N ARG A 544 2.13 21.63 13.86
CA ARG A 544 2.10 21.48 12.39
C ARG A 544 1.14 22.45 11.73
N SER A 545 1.36 22.72 10.44
CA SER A 545 0.45 23.52 9.63
C SER A 545 -0.96 22.90 9.58
N LEU A 546 -1.97 23.72 9.31
CA LEU A 546 -3.35 23.22 9.13
C LEU A 546 -3.42 22.18 7.99
N PRO A 547 -2.83 22.44 6.80
CA PRO A 547 -2.84 21.43 5.72
C PRO A 547 -2.25 20.09 6.15
N PHE A 548 -1.13 20.08 6.87
CA PHE A 548 -0.56 18.83 7.38
C PHE A 548 -1.52 18.11 8.34
N ARG A 549 -2.15 18.84 9.26
CA ARG A 549 -3.12 18.25 10.20
C ARG A 549 -4.34 17.69 9.49
N CYS A 550 -4.80 18.33 8.42
CA CYS A 550 -5.89 17.82 7.59
C CYS A 550 -5.48 16.54 6.83
N MET A 551 -4.30 16.53 6.24
CA MET A 551 -3.75 15.32 5.62
C MET A 551 -3.62 14.18 6.64
N GLN A 552 -3.15 14.49 7.85
CA GLN A 552 -3.02 13.51 8.94
C GLN A 552 -4.40 12.98 9.38
N ALA A 553 -5.44 13.83 9.39
CA ALA A 553 -6.80 13.39 9.69
C ALA A 553 -7.34 12.41 8.63
N LEU A 554 -7.13 12.68 7.35
CA LEU A 554 -7.48 11.74 6.28
C LEU A 554 -6.81 10.38 6.49
N VAL A 555 -5.52 10.38 6.84
CA VAL A 555 -4.79 9.15 7.13
C VAL A 555 -5.40 8.40 8.32
N THR A 556 -5.66 9.07 9.44
CA THR A 556 -6.25 8.41 10.63
C THR A 556 -7.64 7.87 10.34
N ASN A 557 -8.45 8.60 9.57
CA ASN A 557 -9.79 8.19 9.18
C ASN A 557 -9.79 7.02 8.18
N ALA A 558 -8.80 6.90 7.32
CA ALA A 558 -8.73 5.83 6.32
C ALA A 558 -7.96 4.60 6.84
N CYS A 559 -6.76 4.80 7.37
CA CYS A 559 -5.88 3.68 7.78
C CYS A 559 -6.25 3.08 9.14
N LEU A 560 -6.85 3.88 10.04
CA LEU A 560 -7.17 3.49 11.42
C LEU A 560 -8.68 3.53 11.70
N ASP A 561 -9.48 3.46 10.65
CA ASP A 561 -10.95 3.42 10.72
C ASP A 561 -11.44 2.24 11.57
N ASP A 562 -10.87 1.05 11.38
CA ASP A 562 -11.03 -0.07 12.30
C ASP A 562 -9.93 -0.02 13.38
N PRO A 563 -10.24 0.43 14.59
CA PRO A 563 -9.25 0.58 15.65
C PRO A 563 -8.70 -0.75 16.16
N TYR A 564 -9.37 -1.84 15.89
CA TYR A 564 -9.01 -3.19 16.30
C TYR A 564 -8.34 -3.98 15.17
N ARG A 565 -8.23 -3.40 13.98
CA ARG A 565 -7.35 -3.94 12.95
C ARG A 565 -5.92 -3.74 13.43
N PRO A 566 -5.17 -4.82 13.67
CA PRO A 566 -3.84 -4.64 14.19
C PRO A 566 -2.91 -4.07 13.14
N PHE A 567 -2.42 -2.92 13.46
CA PHE A 567 -1.14 -2.48 12.99
C PHE A 567 -0.12 -3.22 13.85
N SER A 568 0.62 -4.13 13.32
CA SER A 568 1.62 -4.80 14.15
C SER A 568 2.70 -3.81 14.53
N GLY A 569 2.94 -3.67 15.82
CA GLY A 569 4.01 -2.82 16.38
C GLY A 569 5.43 -3.24 15.96
N SER A 570 5.57 -4.15 15.02
CA SER A 570 6.83 -4.63 14.45
C SER A 570 7.18 -4.03 13.09
N GLY A 571 6.44 -3.04 12.57
CA GLY A 571 6.71 -2.41 11.29
C GLY A 571 6.34 -0.92 11.21
N ALA A 572 6.98 -0.18 10.33
CA ALA A 572 6.67 1.23 10.12
C ALA A 572 5.31 1.44 9.42
N PHE A 573 4.90 0.48 8.60
CA PHE A 573 3.60 0.43 7.92
C PHE A 573 2.99 -0.98 7.96
N GLY A 574 3.45 -1.83 8.87
CA GLY A 574 2.93 -3.16 9.11
C GLY A 574 3.11 -4.15 7.96
N GLY A 575 4.00 -3.89 7.01
CA GLY A 575 4.14 -4.66 5.79
C GLY A 575 2.96 -4.49 4.83
N ASP A 576 2.15 -3.45 4.99
CA ASP A 576 0.99 -3.17 4.14
C ASP A 576 1.36 -2.15 3.05
N PRO A 577 1.43 -2.56 1.78
CA PRO A 577 1.81 -1.68 0.68
C PRO A 577 0.78 -0.58 0.42
N TRP A 578 -0.51 -0.82 0.72
CA TRP A 578 -1.52 0.21 0.57
C TRP A 578 -1.33 1.34 1.59
N ILE A 579 -0.98 1.01 2.83
CA ILE A 579 -0.67 2.01 3.86
C ILE A 579 0.60 2.79 3.51
N LEU A 580 1.65 2.13 3.02
CA LEU A 580 2.83 2.82 2.50
C LEU A 580 2.45 3.78 1.36
N GLY A 581 1.57 3.34 0.46
CA GLY A 581 1.05 4.14 -0.63
C GLY A 581 0.22 5.33 -0.15
N TYR A 582 -0.82 5.08 0.62
CA TYR A 582 -1.77 6.11 1.06
C TYR A 582 -1.12 7.12 2.02
N TYR A 583 -0.51 6.63 3.10
CA TYR A 583 0.05 7.49 4.14
C TYR A 583 1.43 8.06 3.77
N GLY A 584 2.34 7.24 3.26
CA GLY A 584 3.70 7.68 2.94
C GLY A 584 3.77 8.42 1.62
N VAL A 585 3.53 7.70 0.52
CA VAL A 585 3.71 8.21 -0.85
C VAL A 585 2.63 9.23 -1.22
N GLY A 586 1.39 8.99 -0.83
CA GLY A 586 0.24 9.86 -1.13
C GLY A 586 0.38 11.25 -0.52
N MET A 587 0.67 11.34 0.78
CA MET A 587 0.91 12.64 1.43
C MET A 587 2.11 13.36 0.80
N HIS A 588 3.21 12.64 0.57
CA HIS A 588 4.42 13.20 -0.05
C HIS A 588 4.13 13.80 -1.43
N LEU A 589 3.51 13.04 -2.32
CA LEU A 589 3.26 13.49 -3.70
C LEU A 589 2.16 14.56 -3.78
N THR A 590 1.16 14.51 -2.91
CA THR A 590 0.15 15.57 -2.81
C THR A 590 0.79 16.90 -2.39
N GLY A 591 1.61 16.90 -1.34
CA GLY A 591 2.34 18.10 -0.91
C GLY A 591 3.31 18.61 -1.98
N LEU A 592 4.01 17.70 -2.65
CA LEU A 592 4.91 18.02 -3.75
C LEU A 592 4.18 18.68 -4.93
N ALA A 593 3.04 18.10 -5.36
CA ALA A 593 2.27 18.61 -6.49
C ALA A 593 1.70 20.01 -6.21
N LEU A 594 1.17 20.23 -5.01
CA LEU A 594 0.63 21.54 -4.60
C LEU A 594 1.74 22.60 -4.53
N TRP A 595 2.88 22.28 -3.93
CA TRP A 595 4.03 23.17 -3.91
C TRP A 595 4.56 23.51 -5.31
N MET A 596 4.69 22.52 -6.18
CA MET A 596 5.17 22.74 -7.55
C MET A 596 4.23 23.63 -8.34
N GLU A 597 2.93 23.48 -8.18
CA GLU A 597 1.92 24.31 -8.86
C GLU A 597 1.95 25.75 -8.36
N GLU A 598 2.13 25.96 -7.06
CA GLU A 598 2.27 27.30 -6.48
C GLU A 598 3.53 27.99 -7.01
N GLU A 599 4.67 27.28 -6.99
CA GLU A 599 5.94 27.80 -7.55
C GLU A 599 5.82 28.09 -9.06
N ARG A 600 5.13 27.23 -9.82
CA ARG A 600 4.85 27.44 -11.24
C ARG A 600 4.11 28.77 -11.46
N LYS A 601 3.02 28.98 -10.72
CA LYS A 601 2.22 30.22 -10.78
C LYS A 601 3.04 31.44 -10.35
N ARG A 602 3.79 31.34 -9.27
CA ARG A 602 4.64 32.43 -8.74
C ARG A 602 5.72 32.86 -9.75
N CYS A 603 6.23 31.92 -10.53
CA CYS A 603 7.23 32.20 -11.56
C CYS A 603 6.63 32.61 -12.91
N GLY A 604 5.31 32.54 -13.07
CA GLY A 604 4.65 32.72 -14.36
C GLY A 604 5.08 31.68 -15.39
N ALA A 605 5.45 30.48 -14.94
CA ALA A 605 5.89 29.41 -15.83
C ALA A 605 4.72 28.81 -16.60
N GLY A 606 5.02 28.26 -17.78
CA GLY A 606 4.07 27.57 -18.63
C GLY A 606 3.68 26.22 -18.11
N ARG A 607 4.04 25.17 -18.83
CA ARG A 607 3.73 23.79 -18.52
C ARG A 607 4.83 23.15 -17.67
N ILE A 608 4.46 22.16 -16.82
CA ILE A 608 5.40 21.26 -16.17
C ILE A 608 5.42 19.94 -16.95
N TRP A 609 6.59 19.57 -17.45
CA TRP A 609 6.85 18.32 -18.15
C TRP A 609 7.45 17.29 -17.18
N TYR A 610 6.73 16.22 -16.93
CA TYR A 610 7.13 15.12 -16.06
C TYR A 610 7.96 14.11 -16.86
N LEU A 611 9.19 13.88 -16.46
CA LEU A 611 10.08 12.97 -17.15
C LEU A 611 9.84 11.51 -16.74
N SER A 612 9.85 10.60 -17.72
CA SER A 612 9.72 9.17 -17.44
C SER A 612 11.00 8.66 -16.72
N ARG A 613 10.87 7.68 -15.89
CA ARG A 613 9.74 6.89 -15.35
C ARG A 613 9.19 7.53 -14.07
N ASP A 614 10.04 8.29 -13.39
CA ASP A 614 9.81 8.82 -12.05
C ASP A 614 8.71 9.88 -12.02
N GLY A 615 8.42 10.51 -13.14
CA GLY A 615 7.38 11.52 -13.28
C GLY A 615 5.96 10.96 -13.45
N ASP A 616 5.76 9.64 -13.62
CA ASP A 616 4.45 9.09 -13.94
C ASP A 616 3.45 9.23 -12.78
N LEU A 617 3.74 8.68 -11.62
CA LEU A 617 2.86 8.78 -10.46
C LEU A 617 2.67 10.22 -9.96
N PRO A 618 3.73 11.07 -9.87
CA PRO A 618 3.56 12.49 -9.57
C PRO A 618 2.63 13.23 -10.52
N LEU A 619 2.70 12.93 -11.83
CA LEU A 619 1.79 13.51 -12.83
C LEU A 619 0.35 13.07 -12.59
N GLN A 620 0.10 11.78 -12.31
CA GLN A 620 -1.25 11.28 -12.02
C GLN A 620 -1.84 11.95 -10.77
N VAL A 621 -1.06 12.08 -9.70
CA VAL A 621 -1.47 12.83 -8.49
C VAL A 621 -1.80 14.28 -8.82
N ARG A 622 -0.95 14.97 -9.60
CA ARG A 622 -1.24 16.34 -10.03
C ARG A 622 -2.55 16.45 -10.84
N ARG A 623 -2.77 15.50 -11.77
CA ARG A 623 -4.01 15.46 -12.57
C ARG A 623 -5.25 15.28 -11.72
N ILE A 624 -5.19 14.44 -10.70
CA ILE A 624 -6.28 14.30 -9.74
C ILE A 624 -6.55 15.63 -9.04
N LEU A 625 -5.52 16.30 -8.55
CA LEU A 625 -5.67 17.52 -7.75
C LEU A 625 -6.11 18.75 -8.58
N MET A 626 -5.64 18.90 -9.82
CA MET A 626 -5.67 20.13 -10.59
C MET A 626 -6.14 19.97 -12.03
N GLY A 627 -6.46 18.77 -12.49
CA GLY A 627 -6.79 18.49 -13.89
C GLY A 627 -5.58 18.31 -14.80
N GLU A 628 -5.82 18.15 -16.09
CA GLU A 628 -4.79 17.83 -17.09
C GLU A 628 -4.06 19.05 -17.68
N GLU A 629 -4.59 20.23 -17.50
CA GLU A 629 -4.02 21.45 -18.04
C GLU A 629 -2.64 21.74 -17.47
N ASP A 630 -1.81 22.41 -18.25
CA ASP A 630 -0.44 22.84 -17.87
C ASP A 630 0.48 21.74 -17.38
N SER A 631 0.27 20.49 -17.80
CA SER A 631 1.17 19.36 -17.52
C SER A 631 1.28 18.41 -18.71
N GLY A 632 2.39 17.67 -18.76
CA GLY A 632 2.62 16.67 -19.79
C GLY A 632 3.65 15.64 -19.37
N TYR A 633 3.69 14.52 -20.07
CA TYR A 633 4.65 13.44 -19.84
C TYR A 633 5.59 13.30 -21.00
N LEU A 634 6.89 13.19 -20.73
CA LEU A 634 7.91 13.01 -21.75
C LEU A 634 8.79 11.80 -21.44
N TYR A 635 8.88 10.91 -22.39
CA TYR A 635 9.81 9.79 -22.29
C TYR A 635 11.24 10.29 -22.44
N CYS A 636 12.03 10.10 -21.40
CA CYS A 636 13.41 10.59 -21.33
C CYS A 636 14.24 9.70 -20.42
N SER A 637 15.51 9.58 -20.66
CA SER A 637 16.47 8.95 -19.76
C SER A 637 17.88 9.48 -20.01
N ARG A 638 18.81 9.19 -19.11
CA ARG A 638 20.24 9.47 -19.32
C ARG A 638 20.76 8.84 -20.62
N ARG A 639 20.36 7.58 -20.90
CA ARG A 639 20.76 6.84 -22.10
C ARG A 639 20.22 7.50 -23.36
N ALA A 640 18.94 7.85 -23.38
CA ALA A 640 18.30 8.48 -24.53
C ALA A 640 18.88 9.87 -24.89
N LEU A 641 19.45 10.58 -23.89
CA LEU A 641 20.05 11.91 -24.08
C LEU A 641 21.58 11.89 -24.21
N LEU A 642 22.23 10.74 -24.27
CA LEU A 642 23.69 10.65 -24.51
C LEU A 642 24.16 11.47 -25.72
N PRO A 643 23.43 11.55 -26.87
CA PRO A 643 23.81 12.40 -27.99
C PRO A 643 24.03 13.87 -27.65
N PHE A 644 23.31 14.38 -26.61
CA PHE A 644 23.48 15.75 -26.11
C PHE A 644 24.42 15.86 -24.90
N MET A 645 24.88 14.74 -24.36
CA MET A 645 25.88 14.71 -23.29
C MET A 645 27.30 14.60 -23.83
N ALA A 646 27.48 14.02 -25.03
CA ALA A 646 28.78 13.83 -25.69
C ALA A 646 28.83 14.57 -27.03
N LEU A 647 28.97 15.89 -26.99
CA LEU A 647 28.96 16.75 -28.18
C LEU A 647 30.31 16.75 -28.93
N THR A 648 31.39 16.53 -28.20
CA THR A 648 32.77 16.49 -28.76
C THR A 648 33.44 15.16 -28.40
N PRO A 649 34.47 14.71 -29.13
CA PRO A 649 35.20 13.50 -28.78
C PRO A 649 35.73 13.49 -27.34
N ALA A 650 36.07 14.65 -26.78
CA ALA A 650 36.53 14.75 -25.39
C ALA A 650 35.45 14.42 -24.40
N ASP A 651 34.17 14.70 -24.71
CA ASP A 651 33.05 14.45 -23.82
C ASP A 651 32.79 12.95 -23.61
N PHE A 652 33.12 12.11 -24.59
CA PHE A 652 32.96 10.65 -24.48
C PHE A 652 33.80 10.07 -23.34
N TYR A 653 34.96 10.64 -23.04
CA TYR A 653 35.77 10.22 -21.89
C TYR A 653 35.23 10.67 -20.54
N GLN A 654 34.30 11.62 -20.56
CA GLN A 654 33.64 12.15 -19.35
C GLN A 654 32.24 11.53 -19.11
N LEU A 655 31.78 10.70 -20.05
CA LEU A 655 30.58 9.95 -19.83
C LEU A 655 30.75 9.08 -18.56
N PRO A 656 29.71 8.95 -17.73
CA PRO A 656 29.81 8.24 -16.46
C PRO A 656 29.84 6.72 -16.68
N PHE A 657 30.97 6.23 -17.19
CA PHE A 657 31.24 4.81 -17.29
C PHE A 657 31.86 4.33 -15.99
N SER A 658 31.38 3.22 -15.47
CA SER A 658 31.90 2.59 -14.25
C SER A 658 32.48 1.20 -14.53
N PRO A 659 33.80 1.06 -14.61
CA PRO A 659 34.39 -0.25 -14.41
C PRO A 659 34.33 -0.61 -12.91
N PRO A 660 34.19 -1.84 -12.50
CA PRO A 660 34.13 -3.08 -13.27
C PRO A 660 32.68 -3.46 -13.65
N GLY A 661 32.52 -4.12 -14.77
CA GLY A 661 31.21 -4.65 -15.22
C GLY A 661 30.84 -4.24 -16.64
N GLN A 662 31.53 -3.28 -17.20
CA GLN A 662 31.42 -2.92 -18.62
C GLN A 662 32.50 -3.60 -19.46
N SER A 663 32.15 -3.85 -20.71
CA SER A 663 32.99 -4.43 -21.75
C SER A 663 32.93 -3.57 -23.00
N PRO A 664 33.81 -3.77 -24.01
CA PRO A 664 33.67 -3.16 -25.32
C PRO A 664 32.29 -3.39 -25.97
N GLU A 665 31.66 -4.55 -25.72
CA GLU A 665 30.29 -4.89 -26.17
C GLU A 665 29.29 -3.92 -25.57
N SER A 666 29.21 -3.83 -24.22
CA SER A 666 28.28 -2.93 -23.54
C SER A 666 28.53 -1.45 -23.84
N LEU A 667 29.78 -1.05 -24.00
CA LEU A 667 30.16 0.31 -24.45
C LEU A 667 29.59 0.58 -25.85
N SER A 668 29.75 -0.36 -26.78
CA SER A 668 29.30 -0.22 -28.18
C SER A 668 27.78 -0.20 -28.28
N GLU A 669 27.08 -0.93 -27.42
CA GLU A 669 25.61 -0.89 -27.28
C GLU A 669 25.13 0.46 -26.72
N LEU A 670 25.82 1.00 -25.73
CA LEU A 670 25.51 2.31 -25.16
C LEU A 670 25.70 3.44 -26.15
N LEU A 671 26.71 3.33 -27.02
CA LEU A 671 27.06 4.31 -28.07
C LEU A 671 26.46 3.97 -29.44
N ASP A 672 25.46 3.08 -29.50
CA ASP A 672 24.80 2.65 -30.74
C ASP A 672 24.22 3.83 -31.55
N PHE A 673 23.82 4.90 -30.87
CA PHE A 673 23.30 6.11 -31.49
C PHE A 673 24.28 6.81 -32.47
N CYS A 674 25.57 6.51 -32.37
CA CYS A 674 26.65 7.10 -33.20
C CYS A 674 27.60 6.04 -33.76
N ARG A 675 27.22 4.75 -33.74
CA ARG A 675 28.02 3.65 -34.24
C ARG A 675 27.73 3.39 -35.72
N GLY A 676 28.70 3.62 -36.59
CA GLY A 676 28.61 3.39 -38.04
C GLY A 676 28.61 1.91 -38.45
N PRO A 677 29.59 1.10 -38.00
CA PRO A 677 29.68 -0.31 -38.33
C PRO A 677 28.56 -1.15 -37.66
N SER A 678 28.23 -2.28 -38.31
CA SER A 678 27.33 -3.28 -37.67
C SER A 678 27.93 -3.86 -36.36
N PRO A 679 27.13 -4.53 -35.51
CA PRO A 679 27.65 -5.15 -34.29
C PRO A 679 28.79 -6.12 -34.55
N GLN A 680 28.68 -6.94 -35.60
CA GLN A 680 29.71 -7.91 -35.98
C GLN A 680 31.01 -7.26 -36.45
N GLU A 681 30.91 -6.21 -37.26
CA GLU A 681 32.07 -5.43 -37.71
C GLU A 681 32.72 -4.71 -36.53
N THR A 682 31.94 -4.21 -35.61
CA THR A 682 32.42 -3.56 -34.36
C THR A 682 33.22 -4.55 -33.51
N GLU A 683 32.72 -5.77 -33.29
CA GLU A 683 33.45 -6.83 -32.60
C GLU A 683 34.81 -7.12 -33.29
N GLU A 684 34.81 -7.20 -34.61
CA GLU A 684 36.03 -7.43 -35.37
C GLU A 684 37.05 -6.27 -35.25
N ILE A 685 36.54 -5.02 -35.20
CA ILE A 685 37.41 -3.82 -34.99
C ILE A 685 38.10 -3.91 -33.61
N PHE A 686 37.32 -4.18 -32.55
CA PHE A 686 37.89 -4.33 -31.20
C PHE A 686 38.90 -5.49 -31.14
N ARG A 687 38.57 -6.62 -31.76
CA ARG A 687 39.47 -7.77 -31.84
C ARG A 687 40.80 -7.44 -32.53
N ARG A 688 40.78 -6.67 -33.65
CA ARG A 688 41.99 -6.21 -34.35
C ARG A 688 42.80 -5.23 -33.50
N ALA A 689 42.15 -4.43 -32.67
CA ALA A 689 42.78 -3.57 -31.67
C ALA A 689 43.32 -4.32 -30.44
N GLY A 690 43.28 -5.63 -30.43
CA GLY A 690 43.79 -6.46 -29.32
C GLY A 690 42.88 -6.50 -28.09
N LYS A 691 41.60 -6.05 -28.22
CA LYS A 691 40.62 -6.03 -27.14
C LYS A 691 39.64 -7.19 -27.26
N SER A 692 39.39 -7.90 -26.18
CA SER A 692 38.33 -8.91 -26.10
C SER A 692 36.98 -8.20 -25.95
N PHE A 693 36.06 -8.43 -26.89
CA PHE A 693 34.79 -7.71 -26.97
C PHE A 693 33.88 -7.91 -25.73
N ARG A 694 33.90 -9.12 -25.18
CA ARG A 694 33.08 -9.51 -24.03
C ARG A 694 33.78 -9.48 -22.67
N ARG A 695 35.09 -9.20 -22.65
CA ARG A 695 35.81 -9.13 -21.39
C ARG A 695 35.58 -7.79 -20.71
N HIS A 696 35.23 -7.84 -19.44
CA HIS A 696 35.08 -6.63 -18.64
C HIS A 696 36.37 -5.84 -18.52
N PHE A 697 36.25 -4.51 -18.50
CA PHE A 697 37.38 -3.63 -18.32
C PHE A 697 38.10 -3.89 -16.99
N SER A 698 39.41 -3.94 -17.04
CA SER A 698 40.23 -4.11 -15.84
C SER A 698 40.35 -2.84 -14.99
N GLY A 699 40.07 -1.69 -15.56
CA GLY A 699 40.10 -0.39 -14.92
C GLY A 699 39.79 0.76 -15.90
N ARG A 700 39.97 1.99 -15.42
CA ARG A 700 39.66 3.21 -16.19
C ARG A 700 40.51 3.36 -17.43
N GLU A 701 41.81 3.08 -17.37
CA GLU A 701 42.72 3.16 -18.52
C GLU A 701 42.29 2.21 -19.64
N ASP A 702 41.91 0.97 -19.31
CA ASP A 702 41.43 -0.02 -20.27
C ASP A 702 40.13 0.41 -20.97
N MET A 703 39.24 1.07 -20.22
CA MET A 703 38.01 1.65 -20.73
C MET A 703 38.30 2.86 -21.63
N GLU A 704 39.17 3.80 -21.21
CA GLU A 704 39.56 4.99 -22.02
C GLU A 704 40.18 4.57 -23.35
N GLU A 705 40.97 3.50 -23.36
CA GLU A 705 41.50 2.92 -24.57
C GLU A 705 40.42 2.31 -25.48
N ALA A 706 39.41 1.66 -24.90
CA ALA A 706 38.26 1.18 -25.67
C ALA A 706 37.44 2.34 -26.27
N VAL A 707 37.22 3.43 -25.52
CA VAL A 707 36.59 4.66 -26.03
C VAL A 707 37.39 5.23 -27.19
N ARG A 708 38.69 5.24 -27.08
CA ARG A 708 39.58 5.70 -28.17
C ARG A 708 39.39 4.84 -29.42
N VAL A 709 39.45 3.51 -29.31
CA VAL A 709 39.23 2.58 -30.44
C VAL A 709 37.86 2.84 -31.08
N PHE A 710 36.82 3.01 -30.25
CA PHE A 710 35.47 3.32 -30.74
C PHE A 710 35.44 4.62 -31.53
N LEU A 711 36.01 5.71 -31.02
CA LEU A 711 36.01 7.02 -31.65
C LEU A 711 36.80 7.03 -32.97
N GLU A 712 37.93 6.31 -33.01
CA GLU A 712 38.79 6.24 -34.21
C GLU A 712 38.19 5.36 -35.32
N SER A 713 37.45 4.32 -35.00
CA SER A 713 37.09 3.28 -35.99
C SER A 713 35.58 2.97 -36.09
N CYS A 714 34.76 3.36 -35.11
CA CYS A 714 33.36 3.06 -35.10
C CYS A 714 32.44 4.29 -35.10
N TYR A 715 32.95 5.45 -34.69
CA TYR A 715 32.15 6.67 -34.58
C TYR A 715 31.73 7.23 -35.93
N SER A 716 30.43 7.51 -36.09
CA SER A 716 29.80 8.14 -37.24
C SER A 716 29.21 9.50 -36.83
N PRO A 717 29.80 10.61 -37.27
CA PRO A 717 29.25 11.94 -37.04
C PRO A 717 27.87 12.14 -37.65
N GLU A 718 27.54 11.44 -38.72
CA GLU A 718 26.25 11.52 -39.39
C GLU A 718 25.15 10.88 -38.53
N MET A 719 25.36 9.66 -38.07
CA MET A 719 24.40 8.98 -37.17
C MET A 719 24.20 9.75 -35.88
N HIS A 720 25.28 10.33 -35.33
CA HIS A 720 25.20 11.17 -34.13
C HIS A 720 24.33 12.40 -34.37
N ARG A 721 24.51 13.11 -35.49
CA ARG A 721 23.69 14.25 -35.87
C ARG A 721 22.23 13.87 -36.05
N GLU A 722 21.94 12.77 -36.75
CA GLU A 722 20.59 12.25 -36.93
C GLU A 722 19.91 11.90 -35.57
N ALA A 723 20.67 11.33 -34.65
CA ALA A 723 20.14 11.03 -33.30
C ALA A 723 19.79 12.34 -32.57
N MET A 724 20.64 13.38 -32.69
CA MET A 724 20.34 14.69 -32.10
C MET A 724 19.12 15.36 -32.75
N GLU A 725 18.96 15.23 -34.07
CA GLU A 725 17.78 15.76 -34.79
C GLU A 725 16.47 15.08 -34.34
N ARG A 726 16.47 13.75 -34.20
CA ARG A 726 15.30 13.01 -33.64
C ARG A 726 14.96 13.48 -32.23
N ILE A 727 15.95 13.69 -31.39
CA ILE A 727 15.73 14.20 -30.04
C ILE A 727 15.11 15.60 -30.06
N ARG A 728 15.65 16.53 -30.89
CA ARG A 728 15.09 17.89 -31.02
C ARG A 728 13.66 17.87 -31.52
N GLU A 729 13.36 17.01 -32.50
CA GLU A 729 12.01 16.85 -33.02
C GLU A 729 11.06 16.33 -31.94
N TYR A 730 11.46 15.33 -31.15
CA TYR A 730 10.64 14.80 -30.05
C TYR A 730 10.35 15.86 -28.98
N PHE A 731 11.34 16.67 -28.61
CA PHE A 731 11.20 17.72 -27.61
C PHE A 731 10.67 19.05 -28.15
N SER A 732 10.27 19.12 -29.40
CA SER A 732 9.74 20.35 -30.04
C SER A 732 8.44 20.88 -29.44
N CYS A 733 7.75 20.05 -28.66
CA CYS A 733 6.57 20.44 -27.89
C CYS A 733 6.89 21.32 -26.67
N VAL A 734 8.13 21.29 -26.16
CA VAL A 734 8.58 22.10 -25.03
C VAL A 734 8.81 23.53 -25.51
N ARG A 735 8.35 24.51 -24.73
CA ARG A 735 8.41 25.94 -25.06
C ARG A 735 9.25 26.71 -24.05
N PRO A 736 9.83 27.86 -24.44
CA PRO A 736 10.45 28.76 -23.48
C PRO A 736 9.48 29.13 -22.35
N GLY A 737 9.91 28.99 -21.09
CA GLY A 737 9.09 29.21 -19.92
C GLY A 737 8.44 27.95 -19.35
N ASP A 738 8.50 26.81 -20.05
CA ASP A 738 8.13 25.53 -19.48
C ASP A 738 9.17 25.05 -18.45
N MET A 739 8.74 24.17 -17.55
CA MET A 739 9.57 23.57 -16.52
C MET A 739 9.55 22.06 -16.63
N PHE A 740 10.53 21.42 -16.02
CA PHE A 740 10.57 19.96 -15.92
C PHE A 740 10.41 19.48 -14.49
N PHE A 741 9.99 18.23 -14.32
CA PHE A 741 10.06 17.50 -13.06
C PHE A 741 10.83 16.20 -13.25
N ASP A 742 11.77 15.94 -12.32
CA ASP A 742 12.54 14.71 -12.23
C ASP A 742 12.85 14.42 -10.74
N THR A 743 13.15 13.20 -10.37
CA THR A 743 13.62 12.88 -9.01
C THR A 743 14.96 13.54 -8.69
N GLY A 744 15.76 13.73 -9.72
CA GLY A 744 16.92 14.62 -9.72
C GLY A 744 18.23 13.95 -9.39
N MET A 745 19.17 14.72 -9.12
CA MET A 745 20.35 14.86 -8.30
C MET A 745 21.40 15.76 -9.01
N SER A 746 22.01 15.32 -10.12
CA SER A 746 23.21 15.96 -10.70
C SER A 746 22.94 17.05 -11.74
N GLY A 747 21.70 17.21 -12.20
CA GLY A 747 21.39 18.19 -13.26
C GLY A 747 21.87 17.83 -14.67
N ARG A 748 22.49 16.66 -14.88
CA ARG A 748 23.06 16.27 -16.18
C ARG A 748 21.99 16.06 -17.25
N ILE A 749 20.86 15.40 -16.87
CA ILE A 749 19.70 15.24 -17.76
C ILE A 749 19.17 16.61 -18.14
N GLN A 750 18.99 17.51 -17.16
CA GLN A 750 18.48 18.84 -17.39
C GLN A 750 19.37 19.65 -18.31
N GLY A 751 20.70 19.60 -18.13
CA GLY A 751 21.66 20.24 -19.03
C GLY A 751 21.57 19.73 -20.47
N ALA A 752 21.38 18.41 -20.66
CA ALA A 752 21.20 17.83 -22.00
C ALA A 752 19.85 18.24 -22.62
N LEU A 753 18.79 18.30 -21.83
CA LEU A 753 17.45 18.77 -22.26
C LEU A 753 17.50 20.24 -22.71
N CYS A 754 18.14 21.11 -21.94
CA CYS A 754 18.32 22.52 -22.35
C CYS A 754 19.06 22.65 -23.69
N ARG A 755 20.08 21.83 -23.91
CA ARG A 755 20.79 21.78 -25.20
C ARG A 755 19.92 21.23 -26.34
N ALA A 756 19.10 20.23 -26.06
CA ALA A 756 18.16 19.67 -27.04
C ALA A 756 17.05 20.66 -27.40
N ALA A 757 16.48 21.33 -26.43
CA ALA A 757 15.47 22.36 -26.62
C ALA A 757 16.00 23.65 -27.23
N GLY A 758 17.29 23.96 -27.06
CA GLY A 758 17.94 25.18 -27.55
C GLY A 758 17.72 26.41 -26.67
N PHE A 759 17.18 26.24 -25.46
CA PHE A 759 16.98 27.30 -24.46
C PHE A 759 17.06 26.75 -23.04
N PRO A 760 17.36 27.58 -22.03
CA PRO A 760 17.34 27.14 -20.64
C PRO A 760 15.89 26.92 -20.15
N ALA A 761 15.68 25.85 -19.43
CA ALA A 761 14.42 25.53 -18.78
C ALA A 761 14.68 25.06 -17.34
N ASP A 762 13.94 25.61 -16.40
CA ASP A 762 14.06 25.30 -14.98
C ASP A 762 13.51 23.89 -14.66
N VAL A 763 13.91 23.32 -13.54
CA VAL A 763 13.49 21.97 -13.13
C VAL A 763 13.14 21.89 -11.64
N PHE A 764 12.12 21.08 -11.34
CA PHE A 764 11.82 20.63 -9.99
C PHE A 764 12.49 19.29 -9.72
N TYR A 765 13.21 19.21 -8.60
CA TYR A 765 13.84 18.00 -8.11
C TYR A 765 13.30 17.62 -6.71
N ILE A 766 13.18 16.34 -6.46
CA ILE A 766 12.98 15.88 -5.08
C ILE A 766 14.27 16.13 -4.29
N CYS A 767 15.42 15.78 -4.84
CA CYS A 767 16.72 16.03 -4.23
C CYS A 767 17.73 16.60 -5.21
N GLU A 768 18.52 17.58 -4.78
CA GLU A 768 19.63 18.13 -5.54
C GLU A 768 20.96 17.79 -4.88
N ASP A 769 21.89 17.19 -5.60
CA ASP A 769 23.30 17.21 -5.23
C ASP A 769 23.91 18.53 -5.72
N ARG A 770 24.09 19.46 -4.80
CA ARG A 770 24.55 20.82 -5.12
C ARG A 770 25.96 20.87 -5.68
N GLU A 771 26.83 19.94 -5.32
CA GLU A 771 28.20 19.88 -5.83
C GLU A 771 28.21 19.37 -7.27
N GLU A 772 27.52 18.26 -7.54
CA GLU A 772 27.43 17.71 -8.90
C GLU A 772 26.63 18.60 -9.86
N SER A 773 25.55 19.24 -9.38
CA SER A 773 24.67 20.07 -10.22
C SER A 773 25.26 21.45 -10.57
N PHE A 774 26.26 21.92 -9.83
CA PHE A 774 26.83 23.25 -9.99
C PHE A 774 27.33 23.51 -11.44
N LEU A 775 28.13 22.60 -11.98
CA LEU A 775 28.64 22.73 -13.33
C LEU A 775 27.56 22.65 -14.40
N ALA A 776 26.59 21.74 -14.21
CA ALA A 776 25.46 21.58 -15.12
C ALA A 776 24.58 22.83 -15.15
N LYS A 777 24.31 23.48 -14.02
CA LYS A 777 23.57 24.73 -13.92
C LYS A 777 24.28 25.88 -14.61
N GLN A 778 25.61 26.02 -14.39
CA GLN A 778 26.39 27.06 -15.06
C GLN A 778 26.41 26.89 -16.56
N ALA A 779 26.62 25.66 -17.05
CA ALA A 779 26.70 25.39 -18.50
C ALA A 779 25.31 25.49 -19.17
N GLY A 780 24.21 25.16 -18.48
CA GLY A 780 22.87 25.12 -19.03
C GLY A 780 22.03 26.38 -18.78
N GLY A 781 22.44 27.27 -17.90
CA GLY A 781 21.73 28.52 -17.58
C GLY A 781 20.36 28.30 -16.87
N PHE A 782 20.09 27.12 -16.33
CA PHE A 782 18.83 26.75 -15.67
C PHE A 782 18.94 26.78 -14.14
N ARG A 783 17.79 26.82 -13.49
CA ARG A 783 17.68 26.73 -12.03
C ARG A 783 17.05 25.43 -11.61
N ILE A 784 17.51 24.87 -10.49
CA ILE A 784 16.92 23.72 -9.82
C ILE A 784 16.16 24.22 -8.60
N ARG A 785 14.89 23.83 -8.50
CA ARG A 785 14.08 23.95 -7.30
C ARG A 785 13.95 22.58 -6.68
N SER A 786 14.59 22.36 -5.53
CA SER A 786 14.62 21.05 -4.88
C SER A 786 13.88 21.08 -3.55
N LEU A 787 13.16 20.02 -3.27
CA LEU A 787 12.52 19.79 -1.97
C LEU A 787 13.58 19.55 -0.89
N TYR A 788 14.60 18.74 -1.20
CA TYR A 788 15.71 18.45 -0.31
C TYR A 788 17.05 18.91 -0.89
N PRO A 789 17.87 19.62 -0.07
CA PRO A 789 19.23 19.95 -0.45
C PRO A 789 20.18 18.74 -0.42
N PHE A 790 19.78 17.67 0.28
CA PHE A 790 20.51 16.42 0.40
C PHE A 790 19.57 15.31 0.88
N LEU A 791 19.69 14.15 0.27
CA LEU A 791 19.10 12.89 0.77
C LEU A 791 20.17 11.80 0.70
N PRO A 792 20.24 10.90 1.68
CA PRO A 792 21.05 9.69 1.56
C PRO A 792 20.65 8.95 0.27
N ARG A 793 21.66 8.52 -0.51
CA ARG A 793 21.47 7.93 -1.86
C ARG A 793 20.36 6.87 -1.90
N ILE A 794 20.31 6.02 -0.90
CA ILE A 794 19.32 4.93 -0.85
C ILE A 794 17.91 5.45 -0.58
N ARG A 795 17.70 6.48 0.22
CA ARG A 795 16.37 7.09 0.37
C ARG A 795 15.89 7.71 -0.94
N GLY A 796 16.83 8.24 -1.75
CA GLY A 796 16.54 8.69 -3.11
C GLY A 796 16.13 7.52 -4.00
N MET A 797 16.91 6.44 -4.03
CA MET A 797 16.61 5.23 -4.81
C MET A 797 15.27 4.60 -4.42
N MET A 798 14.91 4.60 -3.12
CA MET A 798 13.60 4.11 -2.71
C MET A 798 12.44 4.92 -3.23
N ARG A 799 12.54 6.23 -3.18
CA ARG A 799 11.50 7.07 -3.78
C ARG A 799 11.36 6.78 -5.26
N GLU A 800 12.49 6.69 -5.97
CA GLU A 800 12.49 6.32 -7.38
C GLU A 800 11.73 5.00 -7.59
N ILE A 801 12.02 3.94 -6.82
CA ILE A 801 11.33 2.66 -6.93
C ILE A 801 9.82 2.79 -6.65
N LEU A 802 9.43 3.55 -5.62
CA LEU A 802 8.04 3.67 -5.19
C LEU A 802 7.17 4.50 -6.14
N ILE A 803 7.77 5.47 -6.88
CA ILE A 803 7.03 6.41 -7.71
C ILE A 803 7.17 6.18 -9.22
N SER A 804 8.20 5.42 -9.63
CA SER A 804 8.46 5.16 -11.05
C SER A 804 7.39 4.31 -11.71
N ASP A 805 7.20 4.55 -13.00
CA ASP A 805 6.48 3.62 -13.88
C ASP A 805 7.20 2.26 -13.90
N PRO A 806 6.49 1.14 -13.71
CA PRO A 806 7.07 -0.20 -13.80
C PRO A 806 7.57 -0.56 -15.21
N GLY A 807 7.18 0.19 -16.24
CA GLY A 807 7.62 -0.01 -17.62
C GLY A 807 9.11 0.19 -17.86
N GLY A 808 9.56 -0.11 -19.07
CA GLY A 808 10.95 0.00 -19.47
C GLY A 808 11.45 1.44 -19.60
N SER A 809 12.73 1.66 -19.37
CA SER A 809 13.39 2.96 -19.57
C SER A 809 13.44 3.34 -21.04
N CYS A 810 13.35 4.62 -21.35
CA CYS A 810 13.56 5.12 -22.71
C CYS A 810 15.05 4.94 -23.09
N THR A 811 15.31 4.21 -24.16
CA THR A 811 16.67 3.93 -24.64
C THR A 811 17.09 4.84 -25.80
N GLY A 812 16.14 5.53 -26.43
CA GLY A 812 16.37 6.41 -27.57
C GLY A 812 15.09 6.79 -28.28
N TYR A 813 15.21 7.30 -29.51
CA TYR A 813 14.05 7.71 -30.31
C TYR A 813 14.20 7.21 -31.75
N ARG A 814 13.06 6.74 -32.30
CA ARG A 814 12.99 6.30 -33.70
C ARG A 814 11.95 7.10 -34.48
N ARG A 815 12.17 7.25 -35.79
CA ARG A 815 11.14 7.82 -36.66
C ARG A 815 10.30 6.71 -37.28
N GLU A 816 9.00 6.81 -37.15
CA GLU A 816 8.05 5.87 -37.67
C GLU A 816 6.82 6.62 -38.18
N ASN A 817 6.44 6.39 -39.45
CA ASN A 817 5.28 7.05 -40.08
C ASN A 817 5.30 8.61 -39.99
N GLY A 818 6.50 9.19 -40.07
CA GLY A 818 6.66 10.66 -39.97
C GLY A 818 6.63 11.24 -38.57
N LEU A 819 6.48 10.41 -37.53
CA LEU A 819 6.52 10.81 -36.13
C LEU A 819 7.79 10.28 -35.47
N VAL A 820 8.31 11.03 -34.51
CA VAL A 820 9.38 10.55 -33.64
C VAL A 820 8.76 9.94 -32.37
N LEU A 821 9.03 8.66 -32.14
CA LEU A 821 8.53 7.87 -31.03
C LEU A 821 9.67 7.44 -30.11
N PRO A 822 9.43 7.36 -28.78
CA PRO A 822 10.40 6.80 -27.85
C PRO A 822 10.58 5.30 -28.07
N VAL A 823 11.80 4.83 -27.90
CA VAL A 823 12.13 3.40 -27.85
C VAL A 823 12.27 3.02 -26.38
N LEU A 824 11.42 2.11 -25.94
CA LEU A 824 11.42 1.65 -24.56
C LEU A 824 12.12 0.30 -24.46
N GLU A 825 12.82 0.08 -23.37
CA GLU A 825 13.41 -1.19 -23.03
C GLU A 825 12.30 -2.20 -22.69
N GLU A 826 12.43 -3.43 -23.15
CA GLU A 826 11.56 -4.52 -22.70
C GLU A 826 11.91 -4.85 -21.25
N ARG A 827 10.95 -4.62 -20.36
CA ARG A 827 11.02 -4.98 -18.94
C ARG A 827 9.77 -5.77 -18.59
N GLU A 828 9.97 -6.98 -18.15
CA GLU A 828 8.93 -7.77 -17.53
C GLU A 828 9.25 -7.87 -16.04
N PRO A 829 8.70 -6.98 -15.19
CA PRO A 829 8.81 -7.13 -13.74
C PRO A 829 8.13 -8.43 -13.34
N CYS A 830 8.64 -9.08 -12.29
CA CYS A 830 7.92 -10.22 -11.75
C CYS A 830 6.54 -9.75 -11.25
N ARG A 831 5.59 -10.68 -11.22
CA ARG A 831 4.21 -10.33 -10.88
C ARG A 831 4.10 -9.75 -9.47
N GLU A 832 4.84 -10.31 -8.53
CA GLU A 832 4.87 -9.87 -7.15
C GLU A 832 5.33 -8.41 -7.02
N GLU A 833 6.39 -8.04 -7.73
CA GLU A 833 6.86 -6.65 -7.82
C GLU A 833 5.75 -5.75 -8.37
N SER A 834 5.09 -6.19 -9.45
CA SER A 834 4.00 -5.42 -10.08
C SER A 834 2.82 -5.21 -9.14
N LEU A 835 2.38 -6.25 -8.43
CA LEU A 835 1.27 -6.18 -7.47
C LEU A 835 1.57 -5.22 -6.31
N VAL A 836 2.79 -5.29 -5.75
CA VAL A 836 3.20 -4.40 -4.65
C VAL A 836 3.21 -2.94 -5.14
N LEU A 837 3.85 -2.68 -6.27
CA LEU A 837 3.90 -1.32 -6.84
C LEU A 837 2.52 -0.78 -7.19
N GLU A 838 1.68 -1.58 -7.83
CA GLU A 838 0.32 -1.18 -8.17
C GLU A 838 -0.50 -0.85 -6.92
N THR A 839 -0.36 -1.63 -5.86
CA THR A 839 -1.06 -1.36 -4.60
C THR A 839 -0.57 -0.08 -3.93
N ILE A 840 0.75 0.18 -3.93
CA ILE A 840 1.32 1.43 -3.44
C ILE A 840 0.79 2.61 -4.26
N ARG A 841 0.79 2.50 -5.59
CA ARG A 841 0.30 3.53 -6.51
C ARG A 841 -1.19 3.85 -6.27
N ARG A 842 -2.04 2.81 -6.17
CA ARG A 842 -3.47 2.99 -5.85
C ARG A 842 -3.68 3.67 -4.50
N GLY A 843 -2.91 3.30 -3.47
CA GLY A 843 -2.95 3.99 -2.19
C GLY A 843 -2.62 5.47 -2.32
N ALA A 844 -1.58 5.82 -3.07
CA ALA A 844 -1.17 7.21 -3.28
C ALA A 844 -2.23 8.02 -4.07
N LEU A 845 -2.82 7.43 -5.10
CA LEU A 845 -3.88 8.07 -5.88
C LEU A 845 -5.15 8.25 -5.05
N ALA A 846 -5.54 7.24 -4.27
CA ALA A 846 -6.68 7.32 -3.35
C ALA A 846 -6.52 8.45 -2.33
N PHE A 847 -5.30 8.64 -1.79
CA PHE A 847 -5.06 9.78 -0.90
C PHE A 847 -5.27 11.13 -1.60
N ALA A 848 -4.78 11.27 -2.83
CA ALA A 848 -4.97 12.51 -3.61
C ALA A 848 -6.45 12.76 -3.94
N GLU A 849 -7.22 11.71 -4.23
CA GLU A 849 -8.67 11.76 -4.45
C GLU A 849 -9.40 12.19 -3.20
N ASP A 850 -9.13 11.58 -2.05
CA ASP A 850 -9.73 11.92 -0.76
C ASP A 850 -9.38 13.37 -0.36
N PHE A 851 -8.13 13.79 -0.60
CA PHE A 851 -7.72 15.17 -0.35
C PHE A 851 -8.47 16.17 -1.25
N ARG A 852 -8.57 15.89 -2.54
CA ARG A 852 -9.33 16.74 -3.47
C ARG A 852 -10.82 16.77 -3.12
N GLU A 853 -11.42 15.62 -2.80
CA GLU A 853 -12.84 15.57 -2.41
C GLU A 853 -13.10 16.38 -1.14
N ALA A 854 -12.22 16.29 -0.16
CA ALA A 854 -12.36 17.02 1.08
C ALA A 854 -12.13 18.54 0.90
N PHE A 855 -11.11 18.93 0.14
CA PHE A 855 -10.54 20.27 0.20
C PHE A 855 -10.37 20.97 -1.15
N GLY A 856 -10.67 20.34 -2.28
CA GLY A 856 -10.38 20.89 -3.61
C GLY A 856 -11.03 22.23 -3.94
N GLU A 857 -12.09 22.58 -3.25
CA GLU A 857 -12.82 23.85 -3.45
C GLU A 857 -12.54 24.89 -2.35
N GLU A 858 -11.75 24.56 -1.31
CA GLU A 858 -11.53 25.46 -0.19
C GLU A 858 -10.40 26.45 -0.44
N GLN A 859 -10.72 27.73 -0.33
CA GLN A 859 -9.75 28.82 -0.29
C GLN A 859 -9.44 29.15 1.17
N GLY A 860 -8.23 28.97 1.60
CA GLY A 860 -7.84 29.38 2.97
C GLY A 860 -7.06 28.37 3.78
N PHE A 861 -6.70 27.25 3.17
CA PHE A 861 -5.84 26.25 3.80
C PHE A 861 -4.44 26.79 4.17
N GLY A 862 -3.98 27.85 3.53
CA GLY A 862 -2.59 28.30 3.59
C GLY A 862 -1.67 27.41 2.75
N ASP A 863 -0.42 27.84 2.65
CA ASP A 863 0.59 27.18 1.86
C ASP A 863 0.97 25.82 2.49
N ILE A 864 1.02 24.81 1.67
CA ILE A 864 1.44 23.48 2.09
C ILE A 864 2.96 23.42 2.08
N ASP A 865 3.57 23.14 3.24
CA ASP A 865 5.00 22.82 3.32
C ASP A 865 5.21 21.37 2.80
N PRO A 866 5.85 21.20 1.62
CA PRO A 866 6.08 19.86 1.08
C PRO A 866 7.03 19.03 1.95
N GLY A 867 7.88 19.70 2.76
CA GLY A 867 8.73 19.03 3.75
C GLY A 867 7.91 18.42 4.87
N GLU A 868 6.87 19.11 5.39
CA GLU A 868 5.93 18.53 6.36
C GLU A 868 5.16 17.35 5.76
N ALA A 869 4.61 17.51 4.56
CA ALA A 869 3.86 16.45 3.88
C ALA A 869 4.71 15.18 3.62
N SER A 870 6.03 15.33 3.55
CA SER A 870 6.97 14.22 3.33
C SER A 870 7.42 13.50 4.60
N LEU A 871 7.16 14.06 5.79
CA LEU A 871 7.63 13.49 7.07
C LEU A 871 7.18 12.04 7.30
N PRO A 872 5.93 11.63 6.97
CA PRO A 872 5.52 10.24 7.14
C PRO A 872 6.34 9.28 6.29
N LEU A 873 6.57 9.59 5.01
CA LEU A 873 7.39 8.76 4.12
C LEU A 873 8.83 8.66 4.64
N GLU A 874 9.42 9.77 5.07
CA GLU A 874 10.76 9.79 5.66
C GLU A 874 10.83 8.91 6.90
N GLY A 875 9.83 9.01 7.78
CA GLY A 875 9.74 8.21 8.98
C GLY A 875 9.60 6.71 8.67
N MET A 876 8.74 6.35 7.72
CA MET A 876 8.56 4.96 7.29
C MET A 876 9.84 4.39 6.69
N LEU A 877 10.48 5.10 5.76
CA LEU A 877 11.72 4.64 5.13
C LEU A 877 12.89 4.53 6.12
N ALA A 878 12.90 5.34 7.19
CA ALA A 878 13.93 5.28 8.22
C ALA A 878 13.70 4.17 9.27
N ALA A 879 12.46 3.72 9.43
CA ALA A 879 12.05 2.80 10.50
C ALA A 879 11.55 1.43 9.98
N MET A 880 11.83 1.09 8.71
CA MET A 880 11.46 -0.21 8.14
C MET A 880 12.06 -1.35 8.95
N THR A 881 11.24 -2.36 9.19
CA THR A 881 11.63 -3.61 9.85
C THR A 881 11.73 -4.76 8.83
N GLU A 882 12.18 -5.92 9.27
CA GLU A 882 12.21 -7.12 8.40
C GLU A 882 10.83 -7.45 7.81
N ARG A 883 9.77 -7.15 8.54
CA ARG A 883 8.40 -7.30 8.05
C ARG A 883 8.11 -6.38 6.87
N ASP A 884 8.47 -5.11 6.98
CA ASP A 884 8.28 -4.13 5.91
C ASP A 884 9.19 -4.46 4.71
N LEU A 885 10.41 -4.90 4.97
CA LEU A 885 11.38 -5.31 3.95
C LEU A 885 10.96 -6.58 3.19
N ALA A 886 10.14 -7.43 3.81
CA ALA A 886 9.62 -8.62 3.14
C ALA A 886 8.82 -8.28 1.86
N LEU A 887 8.17 -7.11 1.80
CA LEU A 887 7.48 -6.66 0.59
C LEU A 887 8.41 -6.39 -0.60
N PHE A 888 9.66 -6.05 -0.32
CA PHE A 888 10.64 -5.70 -1.35
C PHE A 888 11.58 -6.85 -1.72
N ALA A 889 11.31 -8.06 -1.22
CA ALA A 889 12.12 -9.24 -1.54
C ALA A 889 12.17 -9.55 -3.05
N PRO A 890 11.06 -9.45 -3.83
CA PRO A 890 11.09 -9.71 -5.27
C PRO A 890 11.73 -8.57 -6.08
N PHE A 891 12.01 -7.43 -5.48
CA PHE A 891 12.48 -6.25 -6.21
C PHE A 891 13.97 -6.35 -6.53
N LEU A 892 14.28 -6.19 -7.81
CA LEU A 892 15.64 -6.14 -8.32
C LEU A 892 15.93 -4.73 -8.86
N PHE A 893 16.98 -4.11 -8.33
CA PHE A 893 17.50 -2.86 -8.86
C PHE A 893 18.63 -3.14 -9.86
N GLU A 894 18.48 -2.67 -11.09
CA GLU A 894 19.50 -2.76 -12.13
C GLU A 894 19.97 -1.35 -12.51
N ASP A 895 21.21 -0.99 -12.21
CA ASP A 895 21.83 0.20 -12.77
C ASP A 895 22.59 -0.16 -14.05
N ARG A 896 21.89 -0.13 -15.19
CA ARG A 896 22.46 -0.45 -16.51
C ARG A 896 23.21 0.71 -17.13
N VAL A 897 23.05 1.93 -16.65
CA VAL A 897 23.67 3.11 -17.25
C VAL A 897 25.13 3.22 -16.87
N TYR A 898 25.48 2.83 -15.66
CA TYR A 898 26.85 2.95 -15.15
C TYR A 898 27.62 1.63 -15.18
N GLY A 899 27.02 0.59 -15.74
CA GLY A 899 27.67 -0.68 -16.05
C GLY A 899 28.00 -1.51 -14.82
N GLY A 900 27.87 -2.71 -14.96
CA GLY A 900 28.20 -3.71 -14.02
C GLY A 900 27.14 -4.76 -13.89
N GLY A 901 26.09 -4.75 -14.69
CA GLY A 901 25.17 -5.89 -14.90
C GLY A 901 24.71 -6.66 -13.64
N GLY A 902 25.06 -6.16 -12.47
CA GLY A 902 24.71 -6.76 -11.20
C GLY A 902 23.28 -6.41 -10.84
N LYS A 903 22.39 -7.40 -10.79
CA LYS A 903 21.07 -7.25 -10.18
C LYS A 903 21.28 -7.18 -8.66
N ILE A 904 20.96 -6.05 -8.05
CA ILE A 904 21.03 -5.88 -6.60
C ILE A 904 19.62 -6.06 -6.07
N ARG A 905 19.44 -6.96 -5.11
CA ARG A 905 18.17 -7.13 -4.41
C ARG A 905 17.91 -5.89 -3.55
N VAL A 906 16.79 -5.26 -3.78
CA VAL A 906 16.38 -4.04 -3.05
C VAL A 906 16.39 -4.27 -1.54
N ARG A 907 15.91 -5.43 -1.09
CA ARG A 907 15.93 -5.85 0.31
C ARG A 907 17.34 -5.85 0.94
N ASP A 908 18.34 -6.35 0.22
CA ASP A 908 19.72 -6.41 0.73
C ASP A 908 20.34 -5.02 0.81
N LEU A 909 20.00 -4.17 -0.14
CA LEU A 909 20.39 -2.78 -0.16
C LEU A 909 19.86 -2.04 1.09
N PHE A 910 18.63 -2.32 1.51
CA PHE A 910 18.03 -1.76 2.72
C PHE A 910 18.62 -2.29 4.01
N ARG A 911 18.88 -3.59 4.09
CA ARG A 911 19.50 -4.18 5.27
C ARG A 911 20.88 -3.59 5.56
N SER A 912 21.68 -3.34 4.53
CA SER A 912 22.97 -2.68 4.70
C SER A 912 22.84 -1.28 5.30
N GLN A 913 21.78 -0.54 4.95
CA GLN A 913 21.53 0.80 5.48
C GLN A 913 20.97 0.87 6.88
N LEU A 914 20.06 -0.05 7.23
CA LEU A 914 19.56 -0.12 8.61
C LEU A 914 20.72 -0.40 9.57
N SER A 915 21.72 -1.17 9.11
CA SER A 915 22.95 -1.39 9.86
C SER A 915 23.84 -0.13 9.94
N GLU A 916 23.91 0.66 8.86
CA GLU A 916 24.64 1.94 8.84
C GLU A 916 23.90 3.05 9.60
N ALA A 917 22.57 3.11 9.53
CA ALA A 917 21.76 4.06 10.30
C ALA A 917 21.79 3.77 11.81
N GLY A 918 21.85 2.50 12.20
CA GLY A 918 22.12 2.09 13.58
C GLY A 918 23.50 2.55 14.06
N PHE A 919 24.48 2.61 13.18
CA PHE A 919 25.81 3.16 13.46
C PHE A 919 25.80 4.70 13.57
N LEU A 920 24.99 5.39 12.74
CA LEU A 920 24.85 6.84 12.76
C LEU A 920 24.01 7.35 13.95
N SER A 921 23.14 6.56 14.54
CA SER A 921 22.44 6.91 15.78
C SER A 921 23.33 6.85 17.03
N SER A 922 24.52 6.27 16.91
CA SER A 922 25.56 6.24 17.94
C SER A 922 26.66 7.32 17.75
N VAL A 923 26.57 8.14 16.70
CA VAL A 923 27.49 9.29 16.54
C VAL A 923 26.95 10.44 17.39
N PRO A 924 27.70 10.95 18.36
CA PRO A 924 27.28 12.10 19.15
C PRO A 924 27.01 13.29 18.22
N GLU A 925 25.95 14.06 18.53
CA GLU A 925 25.67 15.32 17.81
C GLU A 925 26.96 16.14 17.70
N GLU A 926 27.41 16.40 16.48
CA GLU A 926 28.56 17.27 16.22
C GLU A 926 28.31 18.61 16.93
N ARG A 927 29.18 18.96 17.84
CA ARG A 927 29.11 20.22 18.55
C ARG A 927 29.08 21.38 17.56
N PRO A 928 28.38 22.48 17.85
CA PRO A 928 28.30 23.65 16.96
C PRO A 928 29.65 24.20 16.54
N GLU A 929 30.70 23.94 17.31
CA GLU A 929 32.08 24.35 17.01
C GLU A 929 32.71 23.50 15.88
N GLU A 930 32.50 22.21 15.85
CA GLU A 930 32.99 21.31 14.77
C GLU A 930 32.34 21.60 13.42
N ARG A 931 31.04 21.95 13.42
CA ARG A 931 30.35 22.44 12.21
C ARG A 931 30.95 23.75 11.67
N ARG A 932 31.36 24.65 12.60
CA ARG A 932 32.00 25.92 12.21
C ARG A 932 33.42 25.70 11.67
N GLU A 933 34.15 24.74 12.19
CA GLU A 933 35.49 24.38 11.73
C GLU A 933 35.50 23.73 10.38
N LYS A 934 34.58 22.75 10.10
CA LYS A 934 34.38 22.15 8.78
C LYS A 934 33.94 23.20 7.76
N ALA A 935 33.05 24.12 8.10
CA ALA A 935 32.62 25.21 7.23
C ALA A 935 33.73 26.26 6.97
N ARG A 936 34.69 26.39 7.88
CA ARG A 936 35.92 27.20 7.66
C ARG A 936 36.88 26.48 6.70
N ALA A 937 37.12 25.18 6.93
CA ALA A 937 38.01 24.38 6.08
C ALA A 937 37.48 24.31 4.62
N LEU A 938 36.17 24.17 4.42
CA LEU A 938 35.54 24.18 3.11
C LEU A 938 35.68 25.53 2.41
N ARG A 939 35.49 26.65 3.13
CA ARG A 939 35.71 28.03 2.62
C ARG A 939 37.16 28.28 2.21
N ASP A 940 38.11 27.75 2.96
CA ASP A 940 39.52 27.88 2.64
C ASP A 940 39.95 27.00 1.45
N LEU A 941 39.31 25.82 1.29
CA LEU A 941 39.46 24.97 0.11
C LEU A 941 38.91 25.66 -1.15
N CYS A 942 37.73 26.25 -1.09
CA CYS A 942 37.14 27.04 -2.16
C CYS A 942 37.99 28.28 -2.52
N ARG A 943 38.56 28.96 -1.52
CA ARG A 943 39.49 30.10 -1.75
C ARG A 943 40.80 29.67 -2.39
N ARG A 944 41.31 28.47 -2.12
CA ARG A 944 42.49 27.90 -2.76
C ARG A 944 42.20 27.50 -4.22
N ALA A 945 41.05 26.87 -4.48
CA ALA A 945 40.59 26.50 -5.82
C ALA A 945 40.42 27.73 -6.72
N LEU A 946 39.87 28.83 -6.20
CA LEU A 946 39.71 30.09 -6.92
C LEU A 946 41.03 30.82 -7.25
N ARG A 947 42.13 30.55 -6.51
CA ARG A 947 43.45 31.12 -6.77
C ARG A 947 44.23 30.43 -7.94
N HIS A 948 43.74 29.25 -8.37
CA HIS A 948 44.40 28.48 -9.44
C HIS A 948 43.66 28.53 -10.77
N LEU A 949 42.67 29.40 -10.93
CA LEU A 949 42.06 29.69 -12.23
C LEU A 949 42.89 30.80 -12.95
N PRO A 950 43.41 30.57 -14.15
CA PRO A 950 44.14 31.57 -14.89
C PRO A 950 43.18 32.64 -15.44
N GLY A 951 43.33 33.86 -14.99
CA GLY A 951 43.02 35.08 -15.72
C GLY A 951 41.55 35.51 -15.83
N GLY A 952 41.14 36.41 -14.94
CA GLY A 952 39.99 37.26 -15.18
C GLY A 952 39.90 38.35 -14.11
N ARG A 953 40.23 39.59 -14.48
CA ARG A 953 40.08 40.78 -13.65
C ARG A 953 38.61 41.05 -13.37
#